data_1b5c21d1b77d124be83f910d225427a9
#
_entry.id   1b5c21d1b77d124be83f910d225427a9
#
_cell.length_a   1.000
_cell.length_b   1.000
_cell.length_c   1.000
_cell.angle_alpha   90.00
_cell.angle_beta   90.00
_cell.angle_gamma   90.00
#
_symmetry.space_group_name_H-M   'P 1'
#
loop_
_entity.id
_entity.type
_entity.pdbx_description
1 polymer ?
#
loop_
_entity_poly.entity_id
_entity_poly.type
_entity_poly.pdbx_seq_one_letter_code
_entity_poly.pdbx_strand_id
1 'polypeptide(L)'
;GDGPFHESNVQKATLEKGITSIPRNLFHKNTTLTQVTIPDTVTKIEEFAFAECGNLESVSLPDNVNQIGEYAFAKTGIKEISMPDSILEIGDYVFANTKLTELKLPKNLTHLGRCVLSGNTGVTEIVIPKTLITVGAEWGNILAGDGPFHESNVQKATLEKGITSIPRNLFHKNTTLTQVTIPDTVTKIEEFAFAECGNLESVSLPDNVNQIGEYVFAKTGIKEINIPDTVTIIRDHTFKNCTALKTINWSKSITDIQSYAFENCDALTKLDIPNTVTNIGEGAFYECGGLSAIAVPNSVKSLGSRAFENCDALAKVSISDSVTSMGEKAFYDCDALTDVKLGTGITQIPTSCFEHCDALPSVVLPYRVSKVGDNAFKNCVALTEITIPRATTSISTSAFSYPAKMTVYGISGTYAETFANQQGMKFVNKAVKATNVVLDKTELTLNRGMKYSLTMTVTPATFTDEVSWKSTNVNVAAIAEDGTVTAKEAGQATIKVTVGDVSATCKVNVVQPVTSIYLNKTALEMTALDTYQLQASVYPSEANNKEVSWESSDEKVATVDENGLVQAKEKGTAVITAKAKDGSEVSRNCKVTVKNTAYVVTDISKLESTHNYENNCSDFWVYTKTGASALNITFNSKTVLEEDFDYLYVFDKENKQVGKYTGTQLAGKTITVSGDTVKIQLISDDAGNAWGFKVDLIAEKVEEECKHTDTTKREVRNAKAATCTLDGYSGDIYCTNCGNLIEAGSVTKAIGHQWDNGVIIKAATATQTGIKTYTCTVCKITRTEVIKALGNNTKPIGNSNKPKLKTGEKITDKFTGAVYKVTGKNTVEYVKATSKKASRTIPSTVKLKGIKCQVTSIATKAFKGDPKIKAVVIPSTVRKIGKEAFAKCKNLKKITIKTTYLSSKKVGANAFKGIHAKATIKVPKKQKKAYQKLLKARGVGKKVTVK
;
A
#
# COMPACT_ATOMS: atom_id res chain seq x y z
N GLY A 1 18.16 1.80 58.20
CA GLY A 1 18.33 2.59 59.43
C GLY A 1 18.46 4.05 59.11
N ASP A 2 18.18 4.90 60.06
CA ASP A 2 18.35 6.33 59.90
C ASP A 2 19.81 6.67 59.61
N GLY A 3 20.07 7.64 58.74
CA GLY A 3 21.41 8.05 58.35
C GLY A 3 22.13 8.79 59.50
N PRO A 4 23.47 8.89 59.45
CA PRO A 4 24.26 9.46 60.56
C PRO A 4 23.99 10.94 60.85
N PHE A 5 23.41 11.69 59.90
CA PHE A 5 22.99 13.09 60.09
C PHE A 5 21.50 13.29 59.99
N HIS A 6 20.69 12.20 60.16
CA HIS A 6 19.27 12.25 60.26
C HIS A 6 18.80 13.16 61.40
N GLU A 7 17.92 14.11 61.10
CA GLU A 7 17.40 15.10 62.08
C GLU A 7 18.49 15.89 62.81
N SER A 8 19.73 15.98 62.31
CA SER A 8 20.85 16.70 62.88
C SER A 8 20.73 18.21 62.61
N ASN A 9 21.54 19.01 63.35
CA ASN A 9 21.64 20.48 63.18
C ASN A 9 22.83 20.89 62.31
N VAL A 10 23.28 20.04 61.37
CA VAL A 10 24.37 20.36 60.46
C VAL A 10 23.94 21.42 59.47
N GLN A 11 24.57 22.60 59.46
CA GLN A 11 24.24 23.68 58.53
C GLN A 11 25.03 23.59 57.24
N LYS A 12 26.27 23.13 57.27
CA LYS A 12 27.18 22.97 56.11
C LYS A 12 27.89 21.64 56.20
N ALA A 13 27.98 20.95 55.08
CA ALA A 13 28.70 19.69 55.00
C ALA A 13 29.70 19.71 53.81
N THR A 14 30.88 19.20 54.02
CA THR A 14 31.87 18.93 52.98
C THR A 14 32.14 17.44 53.00
N LEU A 15 31.82 16.77 51.91
CA LEU A 15 32.11 15.33 51.75
C LEU A 15 33.52 15.15 51.21
N GLU A 16 34.26 14.23 51.81
CA GLU A 16 35.64 13.98 51.46
C GLU A 16 35.82 13.30 50.11
N LYS A 17 36.86 13.64 49.39
CA LYS A 17 37.24 13.00 48.12
C LYS A 17 37.58 11.51 48.39
N GLY A 18 36.97 10.62 47.55
CA GLY A 18 37.14 9.18 47.69
C GLY A 18 35.81 8.45 47.97
N ILE A 19 34.77 9.15 48.46
CA ILE A 19 33.44 8.56 48.51
C ILE A 19 32.89 8.48 47.07
N THR A 20 32.24 7.38 46.76
CA THR A 20 31.68 7.11 45.40
C THR A 20 30.15 7.19 45.37
N SER A 21 29.48 7.14 46.50
CA SER A 21 28.06 7.38 46.61
C SER A 21 27.71 8.22 47.85
N ILE A 22 26.63 9.00 47.76
CA ILE A 22 26.02 9.63 48.94
C ILE A 22 25.04 8.61 49.51
N PRO A 23 25.27 8.10 50.73
CA PRO A 23 24.47 7.02 51.32
C PRO A 23 23.02 7.39 51.53
N ARG A 24 22.15 6.36 51.54
CA ARG A 24 20.74 6.46 51.87
C ARG A 24 20.54 7.17 53.21
N ASN A 25 19.58 8.10 53.26
CA ASN A 25 19.21 8.88 54.45
C ASN A 25 20.33 9.74 55.05
N LEU A 26 21.44 9.97 54.40
CA LEU A 26 22.61 10.62 55.02
C LEU A 26 22.24 11.92 55.74
N PHE A 27 21.49 12.82 55.10
CA PHE A 27 21.00 14.08 55.67
C PHE A 27 19.47 14.15 55.78
N HIS A 28 18.78 13.01 55.77
CA HIS A 28 17.34 12.96 55.83
C HIS A 28 16.79 13.77 57.03
N LYS A 29 15.81 14.66 56.80
CA LYS A 29 15.21 15.56 57.78
C LYS A 29 16.20 16.53 58.46
N ASN A 30 17.37 16.76 57.89
CA ASN A 30 18.26 17.82 58.41
C ASN A 30 17.75 19.18 57.93
N THR A 31 16.82 19.77 58.67
CA THR A 31 16.14 21.03 58.32
C THR A 31 17.05 22.24 58.36
N THR A 32 18.23 22.13 58.99
CA THR A 32 19.17 23.24 59.12
C THR A 32 20.25 23.26 58.00
N LEU A 33 20.37 22.20 57.22
CA LEU A 33 21.36 22.10 56.13
C LEU A 33 21.10 23.16 55.05
N THR A 34 22.06 24.03 54.82
CA THR A 34 22.00 25.11 53.80
C THR A 34 22.97 24.91 52.67
N GLN A 35 24.05 24.16 52.91
CA GLN A 35 25.11 23.96 51.93
C GLN A 35 25.73 22.56 52.04
N VAL A 36 25.92 21.91 50.87
CA VAL A 36 26.71 20.67 50.78
C VAL A 36 27.70 20.79 49.66
N THR A 37 28.94 20.34 49.90
CA THR A 37 29.96 20.20 48.86
C THR A 37 30.18 18.72 48.56
N ILE A 38 29.91 18.33 47.32
CA ILE A 38 29.94 16.95 46.82
C ILE A 38 31.20 16.80 45.95
N PRO A 39 32.13 15.86 46.28
CA PRO A 39 33.34 15.67 45.51
C PRO A 39 33.10 15.00 44.15
N ASP A 40 34.03 15.20 43.21
CA ASP A 40 34.00 14.64 41.86
C ASP A 40 34.09 13.11 41.78
N THR A 41 34.36 12.43 42.88
CA THR A 41 34.38 10.97 42.99
C THR A 41 32.97 10.35 43.13
N VAL A 42 31.93 11.17 43.41
CA VAL A 42 30.56 10.67 43.61
C VAL A 42 29.92 10.35 42.27
N THR A 43 29.45 9.14 42.14
CA THR A 43 28.74 8.64 40.95
C THR A 43 27.25 8.41 41.22
N LYS A 44 26.83 8.27 42.48
CA LYS A 44 25.45 7.97 42.87
C LYS A 44 25.01 8.77 44.09
N ILE A 45 23.74 9.23 44.06
CA ILE A 45 23.03 9.74 45.22
C ILE A 45 21.94 8.72 45.56
N GLU A 46 22.04 8.14 46.76
CA GLU A 46 21.14 7.08 47.20
C GLU A 46 19.80 7.66 47.66
N GLU A 47 18.85 6.77 47.93
CA GLU A 47 17.49 7.11 48.33
C GLU A 47 17.47 8.01 49.61
N PHE A 48 16.56 9.01 49.60
CA PHE A 48 16.34 9.95 50.72
C PHE A 48 17.57 10.72 51.16
N ALA A 49 18.67 10.74 50.44
CA ALA A 49 19.94 11.29 50.87
C ALA A 49 19.85 12.72 51.42
N PHE A 50 19.03 13.58 50.85
CA PHE A 50 18.75 14.97 51.27
C PHE A 50 17.26 15.24 51.54
N ALA A 51 16.44 14.20 51.60
CA ALA A 51 14.99 14.39 51.78
C ALA A 51 14.67 15.21 53.02
N GLU A 52 13.71 16.11 52.91
CA GLU A 52 13.24 17.00 53.97
C GLU A 52 14.29 17.99 54.51
N CYS A 53 15.38 18.28 53.76
CA CYS A 53 16.32 19.36 54.04
C CYS A 53 15.72 20.71 53.58
N GLY A 54 14.74 21.25 54.29
CA GLY A 54 13.94 22.41 53.85
C GLY A 54 14.71 23.72 53.63
N ASN A 55 15.90 23.88 54.21
CA ASN A 55 16.78 25.05 54.04
C ASN A 55 17.86 24.88 52.96
N LEU A 56 17.95 23.71 52.30
CA LEU A 56 18.88 23.48 51.23
C LEU A 56 18.28 24.08 49.94
N GLU A 57 18.69 25.29 49.58
CA GLU A 57 18.10 26.05 48.43
C GLU A 57 18.77 25.75 47.09
N SER A 58 19.99 25.24 47.08
CA SER A 58 20.70 24.84 45.87
C SER A 58 21.72 23.73 46.13
N VAL A 59 21.97 22.92 45.11
CA VAL A 59 23.02 21.90 45.15
C VAL A 59 23.68 21.80 43.79
N SER A 60 25.01 21.67 43.75
CA SER A 60 25.76 21.42 42.53
C SER A 60 26.18 19.95 42.49
N LEU A 61 25.75 19.26 41.45
CA LEU A 61 26.13 17.86 41.26
C LEU A 61 27.39 17.77 40.39
N PRO A 62 28.37 16.96 40.76
CA PRO A 62 29.60 16.78 39.98
C PRO A 62 29.31 15.97 38.68
N ASP A 63 30.17 16.14 37.69
CA ASP A 63 30.02 15.58 36.35
C ASP A 63 30.03 14.02 36.30
N ASN A 64 30.42 13.35 37.35
CA ASN A 64 30.44 11.89 37.41
C ASN A 64 29.17 11.26 37.98
N VAL A 65 28.24 12.05 38.47
CA VAL A 65 26.94 11.52 38.95
C VAL A 65 26.14 10.97 37.79
N ASN A 66 25.78 9.69 37.86
CA ASN A 66 25.01 8.99 36.83
C ASN A 66 23.62 8.48 37.30
N GLN A 67 23.39 8.49 38.63
CA GLN A 67 22.12 8.05 39.22
C GLN A 67 21.68 8.89 40.41
N ILE A 68 20.41 9.24 40.47
CA ILE A 68 19.77 9.88 41.61
C ILE A 68 18.65 8.96 42.12
N GLY A 69 18.77 8.49 43.37
CA GLY A 69 17.83 7.56 44.00
C GLY A 69 16.48 8.19 44.38
N GLU A 70 15.56 7.33 44.77
CA GLU A 70 14.19 7.75 45.10
C GLU A 70 14.19 8.76 46.28
N TYR A 71 13.31 9.77 46.19
CA TYR A 71 13.14 10.83 47.18
C TYR A 71 14.42 11.61 47.56
N ALA A 72 15.51 11.49 46.79
CA ALA A 72 16.81 12.03 47.17
C ALA A 72 16.75 13.52 47.56
N PHE A 73 15.97 14.34 46.90
CA PHE A 73 15.81 15.79 47.16
C PHE A 73 14.35 16.17 47.52
N ALA A 74 13.49 15.19 47.84
CA ALA A 74 12.09 15.48 48.14
C ALA A 74 11.96 16.42 49.33
N LYS A 75 11.02 17.37 49.29
CA LYS A 75 10.72 18.37 50.33
C LYS A 75 11.94 19.22 50.74
N THR A 76 12.86 19.46 49.81
CA THR A 76 13.96 20.42 49.99
C THR A 76 13.55 21.83 49.62
N GLY A 77 14.34 22.82 50.07
CA GLY A 77 14.20 24.22 49.67
C GLY A 77 14.70 24.55 48.27
N ILE A 78 15.14 23.58 47.49
CA ILE A 78 15.81 23.75 46.21
C ILE A 78 14.97 24.57 45.25
N LYS A 79 15.52 25.71 44.76
CA LYS A 79 14.93 26.61 43.74
C LYS A 79 15.49 26.39 42.35
N GLU A 80 16.75 25.91 42.29
CA GLU A 80 17.45 25.59 41.06
C GLU A 80 18.42 24.42 41.31
N ILE A 81 18.60 23.60 40.28
CA ILE A 81 19.55 22.48 40.30
C ILE A 81 20.21 22.33 38.91
N SER A 82 21.58 22.25 38.95
CA SER A 82 22.32 21.91 37.74
C SER A 82 22.64 20.42 37.75
N MET A 83 22.11 19.70 36.79
CA MET A 83 22.31 18.29 36.60
C MET A 83 23.27 18.04 35.41
N PRO A 84 24.37 17.28 35.61
CA PRO A 84 25.27 16.95 34.52
C PRO A 84 24.64 15.96 33.52
N ASP A 85 25.10 16.00 32.28
CA ASP A 85 24.62 15.09 31.20
C ASP A 85 25.04 13.63 31.43
N SER A 86 25.87 13.33 32.44
CA SER A 86 26.23 11.96 32.88
C SER A 86 25.11 11.22 33.57
N ILE A 87 24.07 11.92 34.05
CA ILE A 87 22.92 11.28 34.73
C ILE A 87 22.10 10.51 33.70
N LEU A 88 21.98 9.20 33.96
CA LEU A 88 21.19 8.27 33.15
C LEU A 88 19.86 7.93 33.80
N GLU A 89 19.77 8.06 35.13
CA GLU A 89 18.62 7.61 35.92
C GLU A 89 18.25 8.63 37.00
N ILE A 90 16.96 9.00 37.05
CA ILE A 90 16.36 9.81 38.11
C ILE A 90 15.22 8.96 38.70
N GLY A 91 15.29 8.63 39.99
CA GLY A 91 14.33 7.79 40.72
C GLY A 91 12.96 8.45 40.96
N ASP A 92 12.10 7.73 41.65
CA ASP A 92 10.77 8.19 42.02
C ASP A 92 10.83 9.35 43.02
N TYR A 93 9.91 10.32 42.88
CA TYR A 93 9.72 11.45 43.83
C TYR A 93 10.94 12.33 44.10
N VAL A 94 11.98 12.28 43.24
CA VAL A 94 13.27 12.93 43.51
C VAL A 94 13.13 14.41 43.86
N PHE A 95 12.32 15.17 43.15
CA PHE A 95 12.09 16.61 43.39
C PHE A 95 10.67 16.91 43.90
N ALA A 96 10.00 15.92 44.50
CA ALA A 96 8.66 16.14 45.03
C ALA A 96 8.63 17.22 46.12
N ASN A 97 7.65 18.12 46.05
CA ASN A 97 7.48 19.22 47.02
C ASN A 97 8.72 20.13 47.16
N THR A 98 9.48 20.35 46.09
CA THR A 98 10.58 21.34 46.05
C THR A 98 10.07 22.71 45.62
N LYS A 99 10.95 23.73 45.69
CA LYS A 99 10.68 25.09 45.22
C LYS A 99 11.24 25.39 43.83
N LEU A 100 11.54 24.36 43.02
CA LEU A 100 12.07 24.52 41.67
C LEU A 100 11.11 25.35 40.80
N THR A 101 11.69 26.30 40.06
CA THR A 101 11.00 27.13 39.05
C THR A 101 11.32 26.71 37.63
N GLU A 102 12.41 25.99 37.42
CA GLU A 102 12.84 25.38 36.18
C GLU A 102 13.47 24.01 36.47
N LEU A 103 13.30 23.05 35.59
CA LEU A 103 14.00 21.76 35.61
C LEU A 103 14.51 21.42 34.21
N LYS A 104 15.84 21.34 34.08
CA LYS A 104 16.50 20.86 32.87
C LYS A 104 16.89 19.39 33.04
N LEU A 105 16.25 18.51 32.30
CA LEU A 105 16.62 17.10 32.31
C LEU A 105 17.93 16.86 31.58
N PRO A 106 18.80 15.94 32.09
CA PRO A 106 20.07 15.59 31.44
C PRO A 106 19.86 15.05 30.01
N LYS A 107 20.73 15.41 29.06
CA LYS A 107 20.61 15.01 27.66
C LYS A 107 20.73 13.51 27.41
N ASN A 108 21.44 12.79 28.31
CA ASN A 108 21.64 11.35 28.19
C ASN A 108 20.69 10.54 29.09
N LEU A 109 19.73 11.19 29.71
CA LEU A 109 18.73 10.54 30.60
C LEU A 109 17.98 9.44 29.85
N THR A 110 18.00 8.22 30.41
CA THR A 110 17.33 7.03 29.85
C THR A 110 16.16 6.59 30.69
N HIS A 111 16.17 6.90 31.99
CA HIS A 111 15.10 6.54 32.92
C HIS A 111 14.68 7.73 33.79
N LEU A 112 13.34 7.95 33.88
CA LEU A 112 12.73 8.99 34.71
C LEU A 112 11.66 8.36 35.61
N GLY A 113 11.82 8.45 36.92
CA GLY A 113 10.92 7.89 37.93
C GLY A 113 9.53 8.50 37.96
N ARG A 114 8.67 7.96 38.77
CA ARG A 114 7.29 8.45 38.99
C ARG A 114 7.31 9.70 39.86
N CYS A 115 6.29 10.57 39.69
CA CYS A 115 6.02 11.69 40.60
C CYS A 115 7.25 12.57 40.91
N VAL A 116 8.17 12.65 39.96
CA VAL A 116 9.45 13.38 40.11
C VAL A 116 9.22 14.83 40.56
N LEU A 117 8.17 15.47 40.05
CA LEU A 117 7.76 16.85 40.38
C LEU A 117 6.45 16.94 41.19
N SER A 118 5.99 15.85 41.82
CA SER A 118 4.76 15.89 42.63
C SER A 118 4.79 17.02 43.66
N GLY A 119 3.73 17.81 43.73
CA GLY A 119 3.65 18.98 44.63
C GLY A 119 4.54 20.18 44.26
N ASN A 120 5.29 20.12 43.16
CA ASN A 120 6.02 21.29 42.64
C ASN A 120 5.09 22.19 41.84
N THR A 121 4.98 23.46 42.24
CA THR A 121 4.11 24.47 41.61
C THR A 121 4.88 25.46 40.70
N GLY A 122 6.21 25.43 40.74
CA GLY A 122 7.05 26.39 40.03
C GLY A 122 7.39 26.01 38.60
N VAL A 123 7.59 24.71 38.33
CA VAL A 123 7.96 24.23 36.99
C VAL A 123 6.72 24.10 36.11
N THR A 124 6.64 24.95 35.10
CA THR A 124 5.50 25.01 34.15
C THR A 124 5.82 24.43 32.78
N GLU A 125 7.09 24.34 32.41
CA GLU A 125 7.54 23.83 31.11
C GLU A 125 8.65 22.78 31.30
N ILE A 126 8.65 21.76 30.45
CA ILE A 126 9.63 20.68 30.50
C ILE A 126 10.09 20.29 29.09
N VAL A 127 11.38 20.01 28.93
CA VAL A 127 11.94 19.43 27.71
C VAL A 127 12.32 17.99 27.98
N ILE A 128 11.78 17.05 27.20
CA ILE A 128 12.04 15.61 27.31
C ILE A 128 13.19 15.26 26.37
N PRO A 129 14.32 14.72 26.89
CA PRO A 129 15.48 14.38 26.07
C PRO A 129 15.18 13.18 25.17
N LYS A 130 15.79 13.17 23.99
CA LYS A 130 15.61 12.10 22.99
C LYS A 130 16.06 10.71 23.42
N THR A 131 16.86 10.65 24.46
CA THR A 131 17.41 9.40 25.04
C THR A 131 16.48 8.72 26.02
N LEU A 132 15.40 9.39 26.45
CA LEU A 132 14.46 8.81 27.42
C LEU A 132 13.76 7.59 26.84
N ILE A 133 13.92 6.44 27.50
CA ILE A 133 13.40 5.14 27.07
C ILE A 133 12.27 4.66 28.01
N THR A 134 12.47 4.82 29.32
CA THR A 134 11.57 4.26 30.32
C THR A 134 11.12 5.30 31.35
N VAL A 135 9.91 5.08 31.88
CA VAL A 135 9.31 5.91 32.93
C VAL A 135 8.75 5.01 34.03
N GLY A 136 9.11 5.34 35.29
CA GLY A 136 8.68 4.61 36.50
C GLY A 136 9.37 3.25 36.68
N ALA A 137 9.10 2.61 37.84
CA ALA A 137 9.68 1.31 38.15
C ALA A 137 9.00 0.19 37.35
N GLU A 138 9.78 -0.73 36.78
CA GLU A 138 9.29 -2.01 36.21
C GLU A 138 8.92 -2.99 37.32
N TRP A 139 7.84 -2.72 38.07
CA TRP A 139 7.28 -3.71 38.99
C TRP A 139 6.06 -4.34 38.32
N GLY A 140 6.19 -5.60 37.99
CA GLY A 140 5.28 -6.41 37.23
C GLY A 140 3.79 -6.10 37.40
N ASN A 141 3.06 -6.04 36.28
CA ASN A 141 1.59 -6.06 36.14
C ASN A 141 0.79 -4.88 36.69
N ILE A 142 1.33 -3.73 37.01
CA ILE A 142 0.58 -2.54 37.33
C ILE A 142 0.28 -1.79 36.05
N LEU A 143 -0.94 -1.95 35.52
CA LEU A 143 -1.40 -1.40 34.25
C LEU A 143 -1.31 0.13 34.16
N ALA A 144 -1.33 0.87 35.27
CA ALA A 144 -1.24 2.32 35.30
C ALA A 144 -0.46 2.80 36.54
N GLY A 145 0.82 3.06 36.40
CA GLY A 145 1.61 3.79 37.41
C GLY A 145 1.53 5.30 37.19
N ASP A 146 1.66 6.11 38.24
CA ASP A 146 1.69 7.57 38.10
C ASP A 146 2.87 8.01 37.23
N GLY A 147 2.66 9.03 36.39
CA GLY A 147 3.72 9.59 35.56
C GLY A 147 4.68 10.48 36.34
N PRO A 148 5.85 10.84 35.77
CA PRO A 148 6.83 11.72 36.41
C PRO A 148 6.27 13.10 36.78
N PHE A 149 5.26 13.57 36.09
CA PHE A 149 4.67 14.89 36.24
C PHE A 149 3.27 14.85 36.91
N HIS A 150 2.91 13.70 37.53
CA HIS A 150 1.71 13.59 38.35
C HIS A 150 1.74 14.59 39.51
N GLU A 151 0.62 15.27 39.77
CA GLU A 151 0.49 16.34 40.79
C GLU A 151 1.52 17.49 40.65
N SER A 152 2.05 17.73 39.48
CA SER A 152 2.94 18.87 39.17
C SER A 152 2.17 20.01 38.48
N ASN A 153 2.84 21.14 38.28
CA ASN A 153 2.31 22.28 37.53
C ASN A 153 2.87 22.34 36.08
N VAL A 154 3.36 21.22 35.54
CA VAL A 154 3.87 21.18 34.18
C VAL A 154 2.70 21.35 33.18
N GLN A 155 2.65 22.50 32.51
CA GLN A 155 1.60 22.88 31.57
C GLN A 155 2.02 22.65 30.11
N LYS A 156 3.33 22.75 29.83
CA LYS A 156 3.88 22.58 28.46
C LYS A 156 5.03 21.58 28.47
N ALA A 157 5.04 20.71 27.45
CA ALA A 157 6.10 19.77 27.25
C ALA A 157 6.61 19.81 25.80
N THR A 158 7.93 19.76 25.63
CA THR A 158 8.56 19.65 24.33
C THR A 158 9.42 18.40 24.29
N LEU A 159 9.16 17.50 23.35
CA LEU A 159 10.01 16.34 23.12
C LEU A 159 11.13 16.70 22.14
N GLU A 160 12.37 16.37 22.47
CA GLU A 160 13.51 16.66 21.59
C GLU A 160 13.45 15.89 20.28
N LYS A 161 13.87 16.53 19.20
CA LYS A 161 14.01 15.89 17.89
C LYS A 161 15.03 14.72 17.96
N GLY A 162 14.58 13.54 17.47
CA GLY A 162 15.35 12.30 17.55
C GLY A 162 14.75 11.27 18.52
N ILE A 163 13.81 11.68 19.40
CA ILE A 163 12.99 10.70 20.14
C ILE A 163 12.11 9.97 19.13
N THR A 164 12.03 8.64 19.21
CA THR A 164 11.27 7.80 18.28
C THR A 164 10.02 7.17 18.89
N SER A 165 9.98 7.06 20.22
CA SER A 165 8.83 6.57 20.99
C SER A 165 8.54 7.51 22.15
N ILE A 166 7.28 7.80 22.43
CA ILE A 166 6.85 8.46 23.66
C ILE A 166 6.66 7.35 24.70
N PRO A 167 7.46 7.34 25.80
CA PRO A 167 7.41 6.27 26.77
C PRO A 167 6.05 6.12 27.45
N ARG A 168 5.76 4.90 27.90
CA ARG A 168 4.59 4.56 28.71
C ARG A 168 4.52 5.48 29.93
N ASN A 169 3.32 5.94 30.29
CA ASN A 169 3.01 6.79 31.44
C ASN A 169 3.70 8.17 31.46
N LEU A 170 4.41 8.62 30.44
CA LEU A 170 5.24 9.83 30.48
C LEU A 170 4.50 11.05 31.05
N PHE A 171 3.24 11.27 30.67
CA PHE A 171 2.42 12.37 31.18
C PHE A 171 1.19 11.86 31.94
N HIS A 172 1.13 10.57 32.31
CA HIS A 172 -0.03 10.00 32.97
C HIS A 172 -0.38 10.78 34.25
N LYS A 173 -1.64 11.15 34.36
CA LYS A 173 -2.22 11.98 35.47
C LYS A 173 -1.59 13.37 35.59
N ASN A 174 -0.97 13.91 34.56
CA ASN A 174 -0.60 15.32 34.53
C ASN A 174 -1.83 16.17 34.18
N THR A 175 -2.65 16.48 35.16
CA THR A 175 -3.91 17.22 34.97
C THR A 175 -3.70 18.68 34.55
N THR A 176 -2.48 19.23 34.69
CA THR A 176 -2.15 20.62 34.35
C THR A 176 -1.64 20.77 32.90
N LEU A 177 -1.26 19.66 32.25
CA LEU A 177 -0.74 19.69 30.87
C LEU A 177 -1.79 20.23 29.89
N THR A 178 -1.43 21.29 29.16
CA THR A 178 -2.27 21.94 28.15
C THR A 178 -1.69 21.85 26.75
N GLN A 179 -0.37 21.67 26.64
CA GLN A 179 0.32 21.67 25.36
C GLN A 179 1.48 20.67 25.33
N VAL A 180 1.57 19.91 24.22
CA VAL A 180 2.73 19.06 23.97
C VAL A 180 3.22 19.26 22.54
N THR A 181 4.54 19.38 22.35
CA THR A 181 5.18 19.45 21.05
C THR A 181 5.86 18.12 20.77
N ILE A 182 5.36 17.39 19.77
CA ILE A 182 5.83 16.06 19.36
C ILE A 182 6.60 16.21 18.04
N PRO A 183 7.89 15.83 17.96
CA PRO A 183 8.68 15.95 16.73
C PRO A 183 8.31 14.87 15.71
N ASP A 184 8.65 15.15 14.45
CA ASP A 184 8.44 14.28 13.28
C ASP A 184 9.18 12.92 13.34
N THR A 185 10.10 12.75 14.28
CA THR A 185 10.84 11.51 14.50
C THR A 185 10.05 10.46 15.30
N VAL A 186 8.94 10.84 15.96
CA VAL A 186 8.12 9.92 16.74
C VAL A 186 7.31 9.03 15.83
N THR A 187 7.44 7.72 16.03
CA THR A 187 6.70 6.68 15.30
C THR A 187 5.72 5.92 16.21
N LYS A 188 5.96 5.92 17.52
CA LYS A 188 5.17 5.17 18.50
C LYS A 188 4.81 6.04 19.70
N ILE A 189 3.60 5.88 20.22
CA ILE A 189 3.16 6.41 21.51
C ILE A 189 2.75 5.21 22.35
N GLU A 190 3.45 5.03 23.47
CA GLU A 190 3.24 3.87 24.34
C GLU A 190 1.97 4.06 25.20
N GLU A 191 1.57 3.00 25.85
CA GLU A 191 0.36 2.94 26.67
C GLU A 191 0.34 4.02 27.77
N PHE A 192 -0.85 4.59 28.05
CA PHE A 192 -1.08 5.61 29.08
C PHE A 192 -0.25 6.90 28.95
N ALA A 193 0.45 7.12 27.83
CA ALA A 193 1.40 8.24 27.71
C ALA A 193 0.80 9.62 28.06
N PHE A 194 -0.48 9.87 27.76
CA PHE A 194 -1.23 11.10 28.05
C PHE A 194 -2.51 10.84 28.85
N ALA A 195 -2.68 9.62 29.38
CA ALA A 195 -3.90 9.30 30.09
C ALA A 195 -4.11 10.22 31.31
N GLU A 196 -5.36 10.62 31.55
CA GLU A 196 -5.80 11.52 32.62
C GLU A 196 -5.17 12.95 32.55
N CYS A 197 -4.70 13.37 31.38
CA CYS A 197 -4.34 14.78 31.12
C CYS A 197 -5.60 15.60 30.80
N GLY A 198 -6.43 15.86 31.81
CA GLY A 198 -7.76 16.46 31.61
C GLY A 198 -7.77 17.84 30.93
N ASN A 199 -6.71 18.64 31.06
CA ASN A 199 -6.59 19.96 30.47
C ASN A 199 -5.94 19.95 29.07
N LEU A 200 -5.53 18.79 28.55
CA LEU A 200 -5.00 18.63 27.18
C LEU A 200 -6.16 18.62 26.18
N GLU A 201 -6.50 19.81 25.65
CA GLU A 201 -7.63 19.99 24.75
C GLU A 201 -7.33 19.65 23.28
N SER A 202 -6.06 19.60 22.90
CA SER A 202 -5.63 19.27 21.56
C SER A 202 -4.21 18.68 21.56
N VAL A 203 -3.95 17.80 20.60
CA VAL A 203 -2.61 17.25 20.33
C VAL A 203 -2.41 17.10 18.83
N SER A 204 -1.24 17.53 18.35
CA SER A 204 -0.85 17.33 16.96
C SER A 204 0.04 16.11 16.85
N LEU A 205 -0.46 15.06 16.21
CA LEU A 205 0.29 13.83 15.94
C LEU A 205 1.05 13.97 14.62
N PRO A 206 2.37 13.73 14.60
CA PRO A 206 3.16 13.71 13.36
C PRO A 206 2.71 12.59 12.40
N ASP A 207 2.86 12.81 11.09
CA ASP A 207 2.47 11.85 10.04
C ASP A 207 3.22 10.50 10.12
N ASN A 208 4.37 10.46 10.81
CA ASN A 208 5.17 9.25 10.99
C ASN A 208 4.67 8.33 12.12
N VAL A 209 3.76 8.79 12.97
CA VAL A 209 3.18 7.96 14.03
C VAL A 209 2.37 6.85 13.40
N ASN A 210 2.76 5.61 13.64
CA ASN A 210 2.11 4.40 13.12
C ASN A 210 1.55 3.48 14.22
N GLN A 211 1.86 3.77 15.47
CA GLN A 211 1.35 3.04 16.63
C GLN A 211 0.92 3.99 17.75
N ILE A 212 -0.34 3.86 18.14
CA ILE A 212 -0.92 4.52 19.33
C ILE A 212 -1.30 3.38 20.29
N GLY A 213 -0.76 3.41 21.51
CA GLY A 213 -0.95 2.38 22.53
C GLY A 213 -2.35 2.41 23.16
N GLU A 214 -2.58 1.47 24.05
CA GLU A 214 -3.82 1.40 24.84
C GLU A 214 -3.89 2.57 25.83
N TYR A 215 -5.09 3.08 26.10
CA TYR A 215 -5.35 4.17 27.05
C TYR A 215 -4.57 5.47 26.80
N VAL A 216 -3.90 5.63 25.64
CA VAL A 216 -3.00 6.78 25.42
C VAL A 216 -3.63 8.12 25.73
N PHE A 217 -4.87 8.35 25.33
CA PHE A 217 -5.61 9.59 25.52
C PHE A 217 -6.81 9.44 26.47
N ALA A 218 -6.87 8.34 27.22
CA ALA A 218 -8.01 8.13 28.14
C ALA A 218 -8.17 9.29 29.14
N LYS A 219 -9.39 9.75 29.33
CA LYS A 219 -9.74 10.88 30.22
C LYS A 219 -8.98 12.20 29.93
N THR A 220 -8.70 12.45 28.64
CA THR A 220 -8.16 13.76 28.22
C THR A 220 -9.27 14.73 27.83
N GLY A 221 -8.95 16.03 27.83
CA GLY A 221 -9.86 17.09 27.38
C GLY A 221 -9.91 17.29 25.88
N ILE A 222 -9.34 16.37 25.07
CA ILE A 222 -9.22 16.49 23.62
C ILE A 222 -10.60 16.65 22.97
N LYS A 223 -10.73 17.74 22.18
CA LYS A 223 -11.97 18.10 21.48
C LYS A 223 -12.00 17.61 20.03
N GLU A 224 -10.82 17.50 19.40
CA GLU A 224 -10.62 17.03 18.05
C GLU A 224 -9.29 16.28 17.95
N ILE A 225 -9.25 15.21 17.17
CA ILE A 225 -8.05 14.44 16.92
C ILE A 225 -7.88 14.12 15.44
N ASN A 226 -6.66 14.34 14.91
CA ASN A 226 -6.24 13.92 13.58
C ASN A 226 -5.43 12.63 13.71
N ILE A 227 -5.95 11.51 13.21
CA ILE A 227 -5.25 10.21 13.22
C ILE A 227 -4.40 10.13 11.95
N PRO A 228 -3.06 9.99 12.04
CA PRO A 228 -2.16 9.89 10.89
C PRO A 228 -2.50 8.73 9.96
N ASP A 229 -2.29 8.90 8.66
CA ASP A 229 -2.59 7.86 7.64
C ASP A 229 -1.74 6.57 7.79
N THR A 230 -0.70 6.61 8.60
CA THR A 230 0.15 5.46 8.98
C THR A 230 -0.45 4.58 10.08
N VAL A 231 -1.44 5.08 10.84
CA VAL A 231 -2.13 4.33 11.89
C VAL A 231 -3.20 3.44 11.26
N THR A 232 -3.17 2.16 11.54
CA THR A 232 -4.11 1.17 11.01
C THR A 232 -5.09 0.62 12.07
N ILE A 233 -4.80 0.81 13.35
CA ILE A 233 -5.58 0.26 14.46
C ILE A 233 -5.75 1.33 15.54
N ILE A 234 -6.97 1.54 16.01
CA ILE A 234 -7.24 2.21 17.28
C ILE A 234 -7.34 1.12 18.34
N ARG A 235 -6.43 1.16 19.31
CA ARG A 235 -6.29 0.12 20.34
C ARG A 235 -7.31 0.26 21.46
N ASP A 236 -7.32 -0.74 22.35
CA ASP A 236 -8.24 -0.80 23.47
C ASP A 236 -8.16 0.47 24.32
N HIS A 237 -9.32 1.04 24.66
CA HIS A 237 -9.49 2.18 25.56
C HIS A 237 -8.72 3.45 25.17
N THR A 238 -8.20 3.56 23.92
CA THR A 238 -7.33 4.70 23.50
C THR A 238 -7.93 6.07 23.82
N PHE A 239 -9.24 6.28 23.63
CA PHE A 239 -9.96 7.52 23.90
C PHE A 239 -11.06 7.36 24.97
N LYS A 240 -10.94 6.35 25.83
CA LYS A 240 -11.90 6.11 26.94
C LYS A 240 -12.10 7.38 27.77
N ASN A 241 -13.36 7.72 28.04
CA ASN A 241 -13.77 8.89 28.86
C ASN A 241 -13.26 10.24 28.29
N CYS A 242 -13.05 10.35 26.98
CA CYS A 242 -12.79 11.64 26.33
C CYS A 242 -14.12 12.38 26.11
N THR A 243 -14.76 12.81 27.20
CA THR A 243 -16.12 13.39 27.18
C THR A 243 -16.23 14.70 26.38
N ALA A 244 -15.10 15.36 26.07
CA ALA A 244 -15.04 16.56 25.24
C ALA A 244 -14.84 16.29 23.74
N LEU A 245 -14.53 15.03 23.33
CA LEU A 245 -14.18 14.69 21.95
C LEU A 245 -15.39 14.78 21.02
N LYS A 246 -15.32 15.73 20.07
CA LYS A 246 -16.40 16.02 19.10
C LYS A 246 -16.10 15.52 17.70
N THR A 247 -14.83 15.53 17.31
CA THR A 247 -14.43 15.27 15.93
C THR A 247 -13.24 14.31 15.88
N ILE A 248 -13.38 13.28 15.06
CA ILE A 248 -12.31 12.35 14.72
C ILE A 248 -12.02 12.50 13.21
N ASN A 249 -10.83 12.97 12.89
CA ASN A 249 -10.32 12.95 11.52
C ASN A 249 -9.55 11.65 11.31
N TRP A 250 -10.21 10.68 10.71
CA TRP A 250 -9.74 9.31 10.58
C TRP A 250 -8.57 9.17 9.62
N SER A 251 -7.64 8.28 9.99
CA SER A 251 -6.68 7.68 9.05
C SER A 251 -7.41 7.01 7.89
N LYS A 252 -6.87 7.18 6.66
CA LYS A 252 -7.36 6.46 5.46
C LYS A 252 -7.02 4.98 5.46
N SER A 253 -6.15 4.56 6.37
CA SER A 253 -5.65 3.19 6.48
C SER A 253 -6.23 2.43 7.68
N ILE A 254 -7.12 3.03 8.46
CA ILE A 254 -7.69 2.39 9.64
C ILE A 254 -8.51 1.16 9.25
N THR A 255 -8.22 0.02 9.88
CA THR A 255 -8.89 -1.26 9.61
C THR A 255 -9.61 -1.85 10.82
N ASP A 256 -9.22 -1.43 12.01
CA ASP A 256 -9.71 -2.02 13.27
C ASP A 256 -9.92 -0.96 14.34
N ILE A 257 -11.06 -1.00 14.99
CA ILE A 257 -11.40 -0.23 16.19
C ILE A 257 -11.59 -1.23 17.29
N GLN A 258 -10.67 -1.27 18.26
CA GLN A 258 -10.62 -2.28 19.32
C GLN A 258 -11.57 -1.98 20.47
N SER A 259 -11.50 -2.82 21.53
CA SER A 259 -12.49 -2.80 22.60
C SER A 259 -12.46 -1.48 23.39
N TYR A 260 -13.64 -0.92 23.66
CA TYR A 260 -13.82 0.28 24.46
C TYR A 260 -13.00 1.50 24.00
N ALA A 261 -12.60 1.50 22.72
CA ALA A 261 -11.68 2.51 22.17
C ALA A 261 -12.20 3.96 22.33
N PHE A 262 -13.51 4.17 22.26
CA PHE A 262 -14.20 5.46 22.42
C PHE A 262 -15.28 5.39 23.50
N GLU A 263 -15.10 4.53 24.52
CA GLU A 263 -16.04 4.46 25.66
C GLU A 263 -16.25 5.83 26.29
N ASN A 264 -17.52 6.20 26.51
CA ASN A 264 -17.95 7.44 27.17
C ASN A 264 -17.36 8.71 26.50
N CYS A 265 -17.49 8.79 25.15
CA CYS A 265 -17.17 9.99 24.36
C CYS A 265 -18.46 10.79 24.09
N ASP A 266 -19.05 11.39 25.11
CA ASP A 266 -20.40 12.01 25.08
C ASP A 266 -20.56 13.17 24.11
N ALA A 267 -19.48 13.94 23.86
CA ALA A 267 -19.56 15.05 22.93
C ALA A 267 -19.55 14.59 21.45
N LEU A 268 -19.36 13.31 21.17
CA LEU A 268 -19.33 12.75 19.82
C LEU A 268 -20.75 12.60 19.29
N THR A 269 -21.26 13.64 18.61
CA THR A 269 -22.64 13.67 18.09
C THR A 269 -22.78 13.03 16.72
N LYS A 270 -21.70 12.90 15.97
CA LYS A 270 -21.64 12.33 14.63
C LYS A 270 -20.40 11.45 14.49
N LEU A 271 -20.59 10.30 13.85
CA LEU A 271 -19.53 9.32 13.64
C LEU A 271 -19.55 8.83 12.19
N ASP A 272 -18.55 9.23 11.42
CA ASP A 272 -18.37 8.78 10.02
C ASP A 272 -17.25 7.71 9.98
N ILE A 273 -17.60 6.43 10.18
CA ILE A 273 -16.64 5.32 10.17
C ILE A 273 -16.10 5.11 8.75
N PRO A 274 -14.76 5.07 8.55
CA PRO A 274 -14.16 4.87 7.23
C PRO A 274 -14.51 3.52 6.59
N ASN A 275 -14.61 3.50 5.26
CA ASN A 275 -14.85 2.26 4.48
C ASN A 275 -13.65 1.29 4.45
N THR A 276 -12.60 1.54 5.21
CA THR A 276 -11.46 0.64 5.44
C THR A 276 -11.63 -0.20 6.70
N VAL A 277 -12.45 0.24 7.64
CA VAL A 277 -12.70 -0.46 8.90
C VAL A 277 -13.42 -1.78 8.64
N THR A 278 -12.85 -2.88 9.10
CA THR A 278 -13.39 -4.23 8.93
C THR A 278 -13.97 -4.82 10.21
N ASN A 279 -13.55 -4.31 11.37
CA ASN A 279 -13.98 -4.77 12.68
C ASN A 279 -14.25 -3.59 13.63
N ILE A 280 -15.32 -3.70 14.40
CA ILE A 280 -15.66 -2.81 15.52
C ILE A 280 -15.75 -3.69 16.76
N GLY A 281 -14.85 -3.44 17.72
CA GLY A 281 -14.64 -4.26 18.91
C GLY A 281 -15.76 -4.17 19.95
N GLU A 282 -15.58 -4.93 21.03
CA GLU A 282 -16.49 -4.90 22.18
C GLU A 282 -16.52 -3.51 22.78
N GLY A 283 -17.73 -2.98 23.06
CA GLY A 283 -17.92 -1.69 23.71
C GLY A 283 -17.20 -0.51 23.04
N ALA A 284 -16.84 -0.64 21.74
CA ALA A 284 -16.01 0.36 21.07
C ALA A 284 -16.54 1.79 21.20
N PHE A 285 -17.86 1.96 21.26
CA PHE A 285 -18.59 3.23 21.47
C PHE A 285 -19.59 3.11 22.63
N TYR A 286 -19.24 2.34 23.66
CA TYR A 286 -20.01 2.18 24.87
C TYR A 286 -20.22 3.52 25.57
N GLU A 287 -21.44 3.83 26.01
CA GLU A 287 -21.79 5.10 26.68
C GLU A 287 -21.47 6.37 25.85
N CYS A 288 -21.55 6.32 24.53
CA CYS A 288 -21.45 7.52 23.69
C CYS A 288 -22.83 8.23 23.64
N GLY A 289 -23.23 8.82 24.76
CA GLY A 289 -24.57 9.38 24.95
C GLY A 289 -24.98 10.47 23.96
N GLY A 290 -24.02 11.20 23.37
CA GLY A 290 -24.31 12.25 22.38
C GLY A 290 -24.52 11.77 20.96
N LEU A 291 -24.19 10.50 20.63
CA LEU A 291 -24.23 9.98 19.28
C LEU A 291 -25.66 9.83 18.75
N SER A 292 -26.04 10.63 17.75
CA SER A 292 -27.41 10.68 17.27
C SER A 292 -27.74 9.70 16.13
N ALA A 293 -26.77 9.31 15.36
CA ALA A 293 -26.95 8.35 14.26
C ALA A 293 -25.66 7.62 13.93
N ILE A 294 -25.79 6.37 13.47
CA ILE A 294 -24.67 5.57 12.97
C ILE A 294 -25.01 4.89 11.64
N ALA A 295 -24.07 4.94 10.70
CA ALA A 295 -24.09 4.15 9.48
C ALA A 295 -22.84 3.24 9.46
N VAL A 296 -23.03 1.95 9.69
CA VAL A 296 -21.96 0.95 9.64
C VAL A 296 -21.59 0.68 8.17
N PRO A 297 -20.34 0.91 7.75
CA PRO A 297 -19.95 0.82 6.33
C PRO A 297 -19.85 -0.63 5.82
N ASN A 298 -19.81 -0.77 4.48
CA ASN A 298 -19.75 -2.08 3.80
C ASN A 298 -18.44 -2.87 4.03
N SER A 299 -17.44 -2.26 4.60
CA SER A 299 -16.18 -2.93 4.97
C SER A 299 -16.33 -3.77 6.24
N VAL A 300 -17.18 -3.34 7.18
CA VAL A 300 -17.36 -3.99 8.47
C VAL A 300 -18.00 -5.37 8.31
N LYS A 301 -17.41 -6.38 8.97
CA LYS A 301 -17.88 -7.77 8.97
C LYS A 301 -18.56 -8.16 10.28
N SER A 302 -18.13 -7.56 11.39
CA SER A 302 -18.66 -7.85 12.73
C SER A 302 -18.77 -6.59 13.57
N LEU A 303 -19.79 -6.56 14.41
CA LEU A 303 -19.94 -5.66 15.54
C LEU A 303 -19.71 -6.45 16.81
N GLY A 304 -18.84 -5.92 17.69
CA GLY A 304 -18.59 -6.50 19.01
C GLY A 304 -19.79 -6.46 19.93
N SER A 305 -19.73 -7.21 21.01
CA SER A 305 -20.71 -7.10 22.11
C SER A 305 -20.69 -5.68 22.67
N ARG A 306 -21.82 -5.14 23.06
CA ARG A 306 -21.91 -3.80 23.69
C ARG A 306 -21.40 -2.64 22.83
N ALA A 307 -21.16 -2.84 21.52
CA ALA A 307 -20.46 -1.86 20.68
C ALA A 307 -21.04 -0.44 20.73
N PHE A 308 -22.36 -0.30 20.91
CA PHE A 308 -23.12 0.96 21.05
C PHE A 308 -24.09 0.87 22.24
N GLU A 309 -23.77 0.13 23.29
CA GLU A 309 -24.58 0.05 24.50
C GLU A 309 -24.62 1.41 25.22
N ASN A 310 -25.76 1.84 25.75
CA ASN A 310 -25.99 3.11 26.44
C ASN A 310 -25.69 4.35 25.55
N CYS A 311 -26.06 4.30 24.29
CA CYS A 311 -26.00 5.47 23.40
C CYS A 311 -27.38 6.17 23.39
N ASP A 312 -27.68 6.94 24.43
CA ASP A 312 -29.03 7.45 24.75
C ASP A 312 -29.66 8.32 23.66
N ALA A 313 -28.84 9.13 22.95
CA ALA A 313 -29.31 9.98 21.85
C ALA A 313 -29.41 9.24 20.51
N LEU A 314 -29.03 7.97 20.41
CA LEU A 314 -28.93 7.23 19.14
C LEU A 314 -30.32 6.94 18.55
N ALA A 315 -30.79 7.86 17.71
CA ALA A 315 -32.11 7.76 17.09
C ALA A 315 -32.15 6.87 15.84
N LYS A 316 -31.00 6.72 15.15
CA LYS A 316 -30.96 6.04 13.86
C LYS A 316 -29.74 5.14 13.69
N VAL A 317 -30.00 3.89 13.30
CA VAL A 317 -28.99 2.88 13.02
C VAL A 317 -29.16 2.31 11.61
N SER A 318 -28.10 2.33 10.81
CA SER A 318 -28.08 1.65 9.52
C SER A 318 -26.88 0.70 9.45
N ILE A 319 -27.16 -0.60 9.42
CA ILE A 319 -26.15 -1.66 9.33
C ILE A 319 -26.06 -2.12 7.88
N SER A 320 -24.86 -2.18 7.34
CA SER A 320 -24.63 -2.62 5.95
C SER A 320 -24.86 -4.12 5.76
N ASP A 321 -25.08 -4.52 4.51
CA ASP A 321 -25.32 -5.92 4.12
C ASP A 321 -24.08 -6.82 4.32
N SER A 322 -22.91 -6.25 4.51
CA SER A 322 -21.65 -6.99 4.74
C SER A 322 -21.47 -7.49 6.18
N VAL A 323 -22.21 -6.94 7.13
CA VAL A 323 -22.16 -7.36 8.54
C VAL A 323 -22.82 -8.71 8.66
N THR A 324 -22.08 -9.72 9.10
CA THR A 324 -22.56 -11.09 9.26
C THR A 324 -22.79 -11.51 10.70
N SER A 325 -22.20 -10.77 11.66
CA SER A 325 -22.38 -11.01 13.09
C SER A 325 -22.49 -9.71 13.86
N MET A 326 -23.34 -9.74 14.87
CA MET A 326 -23.45 -8.74 15.93
C MET A 326 -23.22 -9.43 17.27
N GLY A 327 -22.58 -8.75 18.21
CA GLY A 327 -22.43 -9.24 19.57
C GLY A 327 -23.67 -9.00 20.43
N GLU A 328 -23.70 -9.64 21.59
CA GLU A 328 -24.75 -9.40 22.58
C GLU A 328 -24.76 -7.94 23.05
N LYS A 329 -25.94 -7.39 23.32
CA LYS A 329 -26.12 -6.02 23.79
C LYS A 329 -25.56 -4.93 22.88
N ALA A 330 -25.35 -5.22 21.58
CA ALA A 330 -24.71 -4.27 20.66
C ALA A 330 -25.39 -2.89 20.61
N PHE A 331 -26.68 -2.79 20.86
CA PHE A 331 -27.50 -1.58 20.95
C PHE A 331 -28.41 -1.63 22.18
N TYR A 332 -27.92 -2.18 23.29
CA TYR A 332 -28.64 -2.23 24.55
C TYR A 332 -28.81 -0.81 25.13
N ASP A 333 -29.97 -0.49 25.65
CA ASP A 333 -30.27 0.80 26.31
C ASP A 333 -29.98 2.03 25.41
N CYS A 334 -30.51 1.97 24.17
CA CYS A 334 -30.49 3.09 23.22
C CYS A 334 -31.89 3.71 23.18
N ASP A 335 -32.20 4.53 24.19
CA ASP A 335 -33.56 5.03 24.48
C ASP A 335 -34.21 5.79 23.33
N ALA A 336 -33.43 6.61 22.60
CA ALA A 336 -33.93 7.40 21.49
C ALA A 336 -34.10 6.63 20.19
N LEU A 337 -33.77 5.33 20.14
CA LEU A 337 -33.69 4.58 18.86
C LEU A 337 -35.09 4.39 18.24
N THR A 338 -35.32 5.07 17.11
CA THR A 338 -36.60 5.02 16.37
C THR A 338 -36.50 4.36 15.00
N ASP A 339 -35.32 4.32 14.38
CA ASP A 339 -35.13 3.80 13.01
C ASP A 339 -33.94 2.85 12.97
N VAL A 340 -34.20 1.56 12.76
CA VAL A 340 -33.20 0.51 12.64
C VAL A 340 -33.31 -0.15 11.28
N LYS A 341 -32.26 0.02 10.48
CA LYS A 341 -32.08 -0.73 9.23
C LYS A 341 -31.02 -1.79 9.44
N LEU A 342 -31.41 -3.05 9.50
CA LEU A 342 -30.52 -4.21 9.61
C LEU A 342 -30.03 -4.66 8.23
N GLY A 343 -28.71 -4.97 8.11
CA GLY A 343 -28.11 -5.49 6.89
C GLY A 343 -28.53 -6.92 6.59
N THR A 344 -28.61 -7.27 5.35
CA THR A 344 -29.06 -8.60 4.87
C THR A 344 -28.06 -9.73 5.17
N GLY A 345 -26.84 -9.41 5.60
CA GLY A 345 -25.83 -10.37 6.04
C GLY A 345 -26.12 -10.99 7.42
N ILE A 346 -26.96 -10.34 8.22
CA ILE A 346 -27.29 -10.77 9.58
C ILE A 346 -28.13 -12.04 9.55
N THR A 347 -27.72 -13.06 10.31
CA THR A 347 -28.39 -14.36 10.38
C THR A 347 -29.08 -14.61 11.72
N GLN A 348 -28.76 -13.84 12.74
CA GLN A 348 -29.40 -13.90 14.07
C GLN A 348 -29.41 -12.54 14.75
N ILE A 349 -30.39 -12.30 15.59
CA ILE A 349 -30.40 -11.18 16.53
C ILE A 349 -29.91 -11.72 17.87
N PRO A 350 -28.79 -11.22 18.42
CA PRO A 350 -28.20 -11.74 19.66
C PRO A 350 -29.06 -11.45 20.91
N THR A 351 -28.65 -12.04 22.01
CA THR A 351 -29.19 -11.79 23.36
C THR A 351 -29.12 -10.29 23.69
N SER A 352 -30.24 -9.72 24.20
CA SER A 352 -30.37 -8.34 24.66
C SER A 352 -29.91 -7.27 23.64
N CYS A 353 -29.84 -7.62 22.34
CA CYS A 353 -29.24 -6.76 21.32
C CYS A 353 -29.87 -5.36 21.26
N PHE A 354 -31.18 -5.25 21.40
CA PHE A 354 -32.00 -4.03 21.42
C PHE A 354 -32.86 -3.95 22.70
N GLU A 355 -32.47 -4.60 23.80
CA GLU A 355 -33.17 -4.49 25.06
C GLU A 355 -33.11 -3.03 25.57
N HIS A 356 -34.21 -2.48 26.08
CA HIS A 356 -34.36 -1.08 26.49
C HIS A 356 -34.24 -0.04 25.36
N CYS A 357 -34.56 -0.39 24.11
CA CYS A 357 -34.71 0.61 23.05
C CYS A 357 -36.17 1.16 23.09
N ASP A 358 -36.41 2.04 24.02
CA ASP A 358 -37.79 2.42 24.45
C ASP A 358 -38.59 3.13 23.33
N ALA A 359 -37.92 3.89 22.48
CA ALA A 359 -38.57 4.62 21.38
C ALA A 359 -38.74 3.80 20.08
N LEU A 360 -38.26 2.54 19.98
CA LEU A 360 -38.30 1.74 18.78
C LEU A 360 -39.73 1.25 18.44
N PRO A 361 -40.40 1.80 17.39
CA PRO A 361 -41.81 1.49 17.13
C PRO A 361 -42.00 0.20 16.31
N SER A 362 -41.03 -0.14 15.48
CA SER A 362 -41.09 -1.30 14.60
C SER A 362 -39.72 -1.80 14.17
N VAL A 363 -39.62 -3.07 13.84
CA VAL A 363 -38.42 -3.67 13.28
C VAL A 363 -38.74 -4.61 12.13
N VAL A 364 -37.91 -4.58 11.09
CA VAL A 364 -37.95 -5.52 9.97
C VAL A 364 -36.71 -6.40 10.04
N LEU A 365 -36.89 -7.68 10.33
CA LEU A 365 -35.78 -8.64 10.35
C LEU A 365 -35.37 -8.98 8.91
N PRO A 366 -34.07 -8.96 8.58
CA PRO A 366 -33.57 -9.36 7.27
C PRO A 366 -33.97 -10.79 6.91
N TYR A 367 -34.10 -11.06 5.62
CA TYR A 367 -34.60 -12.34 5.07
C TYR A 367 -33.81 -13.58 5.54
N ARG A 368 -32.56 -13.40 6.04
CA ARG A 368 -31.68 -14.49 6.51
C ARG A 368 -31.73 -14.75 8.01
N VAL A 369 -32.45 -13.93 8.76
CA VAL A 369 -32.49 -14.10 10.22
C VAL A 369 -33.25 -15.39 10.56
N SER A 370 -32.50 -16.36 11.10
CA SER A 370 -33.03 -17.68 11.49
C SER A 370 -33.36 -17.76 13.00
N LYS A 371 -32.71 -16.91 13.81
CA LYS A 371 -32.84 -16.94 15.27
C LYS A 371 -32.94 -15.53 15.86
N VAL A 372 -33.80 -15.35 16.88
CA VAL A 372 -33.85 -14.19 17.77
C VAL A 372 -33.56 -14.65 19.20
N GLY A 373 -32.52 -14.08 19.80
CA GLY A 373 -32.01 -14.46 21.14
C GLY A 373 -32.88 -13.98 22.32
N ASP A 374 -32.43 -14.36 23.51
CA ASP A 374 -33.07 -14.00 24.75
C ASP A 374 -33.09 -12.48 24.94
N ASN A 375 -34.19 -11.91 25.39
CA ASN A 375 -34.36 -10.49 25.68
C ASN A 375 -34.04 -9.55 24.50
N ALA A 376 -33.95 -10.04 23.28
CA ALA A 376 -33.43 -9.26 22.13
C ALA A 376 -34.13 -7.91 21.90
N PHE A 377 -35.41 -7.78 22.24
CA PHE A 377 -36.27 -6.57 22.19
C PHE A 377 -37.07 -6.37 23.50
N LYS A 378 -36.58 -6.90 24.60
CA LYS A 378 -37.23 -6.75 25.88
C LYS A 378 -37.20 -5.30 26.35
N ASN A 379 -38.29 -4.84 26.97
CA ASN A 379 -38.49 -3.45 27.39
C ASN A 379 -38.48 -2.38 26.27
N CYS A 380 -38.60 -2.76 24.98
CA CYS A 380 -38.89 -1.80 23.93
C CYS A 380 -40.38 -1.37 24.02
N VAL A 381 -40.69 -0.37 24.82
CA VAL A 381 -42.09 -0.02 25.19
C VAL A 381 -42.91 0.49 24.05
N ALA A 382 -42.29 1.11 23.01
CA ALA A 382 -42.95 1.60 21.83
C ALA A 382 -43.12 0.51 20.74
N LEU A 383 -42.49 -0.67 20.86
CA LEU A 383 -42.49 -1.70 19.81
C LEU A 383 -43.85 -2.36 19.68
N THR A 384 -44.50 -2.08 18.55
CA THR A 384 -45.83 -2.61 18.22
C THR A 384 -45.85 -3.46 16.97
N GLU A 385 -44.81 -3.41 16.14
CA GLU A 385 -44.74 -4.11 14.87
C GLU A 385 -43.41 -4.81 14.65
N ILE A 386 -43.43 -6.08 14.25
CA ILE A 386 -42.25 -6.80 13.80
C ILE A 386 -42.54 -7.56 12.49
N THR A 387 -41.61 -7.49 11.54
CA THR A 387 -41.66 -8.34 10.34
C THR A 387 -40.68 -9.49 10.51
N ILE A 388 -41.17 -10.72 10.52
CA ILE A 388 -40.40 -11.95 10.70
C ILE A 388 -40.28 -12.67 9.34
N PRO A 389 -39.05 -12.91 8.85
CA PRO A 389 -38.84 -13.56 7.57
C PRO A 389 -39.11 -15.07 7.62
N ARG A 390 -39.29 -15.67 6.43
CA ARG A 390 -39.51 -17.13 6.28
C ARG A 390 -38.40 -17.99 6.88
N ALA A 391 -37.15 -17.50 6.86
CA ALA A 391 -35.99 -18.24 7.35
C ALA A 391 -35.95 -18.41 8.88
N THR A 392 -36.75 -17.64 9.63
CA THR A 392 -36.77 -17.71 11.08
C THR A 392 -37.35 -19.03 11.55
N THR A 393 -36.59 -19.73 12.39
CA THR A 393 -36.96 -21.04 12.97
C THR A 393 -37.03 -21.04 14.50
N SER A 394 -36.47 -19.99 15.14
CA SER A 394 -36.43 -19.89 16.59
C SER A 394 -36.47 -18.44 17.05
N ILE A 395 -37.36 -18.11 17.98
CA ILE A 395 -37.44 -16.84 18.68
C ILE A 395 -37.59 -17.17 20.15
N SER A 396 -36.74 -16.57 21.01
CA SER A 396 -36.86 -16.77 22.44
C SER A 396 -38.20 -16.22 22.97
N THR A 397 -38.81 -16.93 23.92
CA THR A 397 -40.05 -16.47 24.61
C THR A 397 -39.84 -15.22 25.43
N SER A 398 -38.59 -14.92 25.83
CA SER A 398 -38.21 -13.71 26.57
C SER A 398 -37.88 -12.51 25.66
N ALA A 399 -37.90 -12.72 24.31
CA ALA A 399 -37.46 -11.69 23.35
C ALA A 399 -38.26 -10.39 23.40
N PHE A 400 -39.50 -10.40 23.89
CA PHE A 400 -40.41 -9.27 23.89
C PHE A 400 -41.12 -9.15 25.24
N SER A 401 -41.29 -7.94 25.80
CA SER A 401 -41.97 -7.68 27.08
C SER A 401 -43.49 -7.57 26.98
N TYR A 402 -44.02 -7.14 25.81
CA TYR A 402 -45.47 -6.80 25.69
C TYR A 402 -46.09 -7.49 24.46
N PRO A 403 -46.09 -8.83 24.38
CA PRO A 403 -46.51 -9.54 23.18
C PRO A 403 -47.97 -9.24 22.77
N ALA A 404 -48.87 -9.08 23.69
CA ALA A 404 -50.28 -8.81 23.41
C ALA A 404 -50.54 -7.47 22.67
N LYS A 405 -49.59 -6.54 22.67
CA LYS A 405 -49.65 -5.27 21.93
C LYS A 405 -49.06 -5.35 20.52
N MET A 406 -48.39 -6.45 20.19
CA MET A 406 -47.60 -6.57 18.99
C MET A 406 -48.40 -7.15 17.80
N THR A 407 -48.07 -6.63 16.63
CA THR A 407 -48.47 -7.19 15.36
C THR A 407 -47.26 -7.82 14.66
N VAL A 408 -47.31 -9.10 14.39
CA VAL A 408 -46.32 -9.85 13.63
C VAL A 408 -46.72 -9.89 12.17
N TYR A 409 -45.90 -9.34 11.31
CA TYR A 409 -45.99 -9.49 9.86
C TYR A 409 -45.10 -10.65 9.41
N GLY A 410 -45.64 -11.54 8.60
CA GLY A 410 -44.93 -12.73 8.10
C GLY A 410 -45.71 -13.44 7.00
N ILE A 411 -45.27 -14.64 6.64
CA ILE A 411 -45.94 -15.49 5.68
C ILE A 411 -46.73 -16.59 6.40
N SER A 412 -47.98 -16.80 6.02
CA SER A 412 -48.79 -17.90 6.56
C SER A 412 -48.13 -19.26 6.33
N GLY A 413 -48.24 -20.14 7.32
CA GLY A 413 -47.60 -21.46 7.33
C GLY A 413 -46.12 -21.47 7.71
N THR A 414 -45.56 -20.30 8.06
CA THR A 414 -44.17 -20.22 8.58
C THR A 414 -44.15 -20.15 10.09
N TYR A 415 -42.92 -20.23 10.63
CA TYR A 415 -42.69 -20.10 12.08
C TYR A 415 -43.21 -18.77 12.65
N ALA A 416 -43.23 -17.68 11.86
CA ALA A 416 -43.75 -16.39 12.27
C ALA A 416 -45.22 -16.45 12.75
N GLU A 417 -46.09 -17.18 12.00
CA GLU A 417 -47.49 -17.40 12.40
C GLU A 417 -47.61 -18.28 13.65
N THR A 418 -46.81 -19.36 13.71
CA THR A 418 -46.81 -20.23 14.86
C THR A 418 -46.40 -19.48 16.13
N PHE A 419 -45.31 -18.72 16.06
CA PHE A 419 -44.78 -17.93 17.18
C PHE A 419 -45.79 -16.87 17.63
N ALA A 420 -46.36 -16.11 16.68
CA ALA A 420 -47.38 -15.09 16.98
C ALA A 420 -48.57 -15.68 17.76
N ASN A 421 -49.08 -16.81 17.30
CA ASN A 421 -50.21 -17.50 17.93
C ASN A 421 -49.85 -18.00 19.32
N GLN A 422 -48.63 -18.58 19.52
CA GLN A 422 -48.17 -19.08 20.84
C GLN A 422 -47.99 -17.95 21.87
N GLN A 423 -47.60 -16.75 21.39
CA GLN A 423 -47.35 -15.60 22.28
C GLN A 423 -48.59 -14.67 22.41
N GLY A 424 -49.70 -15.02 21.79
CA GLY A 424 -50.92 -14.16 21.83
C GLY A 424 -50.79 -12.83 21.07
N MET A 425 -49.85 -12.79 20.09
CA MET A 425 -49.63 -11.63 19.19
C MET A 425 -50.62 -11.65 18.02
N LYS A 426 -50.95 -10.48 17.49
CA LYS A 426 -51.71 -10.38 16.24
C LYS A 426 -50.84 -10.79 15.06
N PHE A 427 -51.25 -11.82 14.32
CA PHE A 427 -50.55 -12.18 13.06
C PHE A 427 -51.22 -11.54 11.84
N VAL A 428 -50.41 -11.01 10.92
CA VAL A 428 -50.85 -10.47 9.63
C VAL A 428 -50.03 -11.10 8.51
N ASN A 429 -50.68 -11.88 7.66
CA ASN A 429 -50.06 -12.41 6.46
C ASN A 429 -49.70 -11.29 5.50
N LYS A 430 -48.42 -11.02 5.28
CA LYS A 430 -47.95 -9.94 4.42
C LYS A 430 -46.93 -10.48 3.42
N ALA A 431 -47.43 -10.95 2.27
CA ALA A 431 -46.56 -11.36 1.17
C ALA A 431 -46.14 -10.12 0.35
N VAL A 432 -44.86 -9.91 0.23
CA VAL A 432 -44.28 -8.81 -0.56
C VAL A 432 -43.38 -9.43 -1.63
N LYS A 433 -43.79 -9.36 -2.89
CA LYS A 433 -43.03 -9.90 -4.02
C LYS A 433 -41.82 -9.06 -4.35
N ALA A 434 -40.72 -9.73 -4.65
CA ALA A 434 -39.55 -9.10 -5.22
C ALA A 434 -39.86 -8.69 -6.67
N THR A 435 -39.52 -7.45 -7.00
CA THR A 435 -39.68 -6.90 -8.37
C THR A 435 -38.36 -6.81 -9.11
N ASN A 436 -37.25 -6.81 -8.40
CA ASN A 436 -35.89 -6.78 -8.95
C ASN A 436 -34.88 -7.36 -7.99
N VAL A 437 -33.85 -8.00 -8.51
CA VAL A 437 -32.68 -8.43 -7.77
C VAL A 437 -31.40 -8.07 -8.53
N VAL A 438 -30.40 -7.52 -7.85
CA VAL A 438 -29.11 -7.12 -8.40
C VAL A 438 -28.00 -7.66 -7.51
N LEU A 439 -26.93 -8.19 -8.11
CA LEU A 439 -25.71 -8.58 -7.42
C LEU A 439 -24.68 -7.46 -7.45
N ASP A 440 -23.87 -7.36 -6.39
CA ASP A 440 -22.74 -6.42 -6.30
C ASP A 440 -21.68 -6.69 -7.38
N LYS A 441 -21.59 -7.94 -7.87
CA LYS A 441 -20.68 -8.36 -8.95
C LYS A 441 -21.46 -9.14 -10.03
N THR A 442 -21.23 -8.77 -11.28
CA THR A 442 -21.69 -9.52 -12.44
C THR A 442 -20.61 -10.42 -13.04
N GLU A 443 -19.37 -10.13 -12.74
CA GLU A 443 -18.19 -10.94 -13.10
C GLU A 443 -17.20 -10.91 -11.92
N LEU A 444 -16.63 -12.04 -11.58
CA LEU A 444 -15.72 -12.25 -10.45
C LEU A 444 -14.58 -13.17 -10.87
N THR A 445 -13.35 -12.81 -10.56
CA THR A 445 -12.19 -13.69 -10.72
C THR A 445 -11.63 -13.98 -9.34
N LEU A 446 -11.47 -15.26 -9.01
CA LEU A 446 -10.98 -15.75 -7.73
C LEU A 446 -9.81 -16.70 -7.94
N ASN A 447 -8.82 -16.62 -7.07
CA ASN A 447 -7.81 -17.65 -6.97
C ASN A 447 -8.41 -18.91 -6.36
N ARG A 448 -7.95 -20.08 -6.80
CA ARG A 448 -8.36 -21.37 -6.23
C ARG A 448 -8.19 -21.36 -4.71
N GLY A 449 -9.20 -21.85 -4.00
CA GLY A 449 -9.28 -21.85 -2.53
C GLY A 449 -9.85 -20.59 -1.91
N MET A 450 -9.94 -19.48 -2.64
CA MET A 450 -10.50 -18.22 -2.13
C MET A 450 -12.02 -18.27 -2.04
N LYS A 451 -12.55 -17.46 -1.14
CA LYS A 451 -13.99 -17.25 -0.97
C LYS A 451 -14.36 -15.81 -1.24
N TYR A 452 -15.54 -15.58 -1.75
CA TYR A 452 -16.13 -14.27 -1.95
C TYR A 452 -17.60 -14.31 -1.61
N SER A 453 -18.09 -13.40 -0.77
CA SER A 453 -19.52 -13.29 -0.44
C SER A 453 -20.19 -12.34 -1.44
N LEU A 454 -20.91 -12.90 -2.40
CA LEU A 454 -21.78 -12.12 -3.28
C LEU A 454 -22.92 -11.54 -2.46
N THR A 455 -23.08 -10.22 -2.53
CA THR A 455 -24.21 -9.54 -1.93
C THR A 455 -25.29 -9.25 -2.97
N MET A 456 -26.56 -9.39 -2.57
CA MET A 456 -27.68 -9.08 -3.43
C MET A 456 -28.48 -7.91 -2.86
N THR A 457 -28.94 -7.04 -3.72
CA THR A 457 -29.93 -6.00 -3.40
C THR A 457 -31.25 -6.36 -4.05
N VAL A 458 -32.29 -6.50 -3.24
CA VAL A 458 -33.65 -6.83 -3.70
C VAL A 458 -34.56 -5.64 -3.55
N THR A 459 -35.45 -5.43 -4.51
CA THR A 459 -36.47 -4.37 -4.46
C THR A 459 -37.86 -4.99 -4.47
N PRO A 460 -38.72 -4.63 -3.52
CA PRO A 460 -38.47 -3.85 -2.33
C PRO A 460 -37.65 -4.64 -1.31
N ALA A 461 -36.92 -3.93 -0.39
CA ALA A 461 -36.06 -4.58 0.62
C ALA A 461 -36.85 -5.46 1.63
N THR A 462 -38.15 -5.23 1.72
CA THR A 462 -39.09 -5.98 2.59
C THR A 462 -39.69 -7.21 1.94
N PHE A 463 -39.08 -7.70 0.84
CA PHE A 463 -39.57 -8.88 0.12
C PHE A 463 -39.69 -10.12 1.03
N THR A 464 -40.58 -11.02 0.68
CA THR A 464 -40.90 -12.25 1.42
C THR A 464 -40.70 -13.53 0.59
N ASP A 465 -40.34 -13.37 -0.68
CA ASP A 465 -40.10 -14.49 -1.59
C ASP A 465 -38.91 -15.35 -1.12
N GLU A 466 -38.92 -16.61 -1.52
CA GLU A 466 -37.81 -17.53 -1.27
C GLU A 466 -36.58 -17.13 -2.08
N VAL A 467 -35.40 -17.22 -1.43
CA VAL A 467 -34.12 -16.96 -2.05
C VAL A 467 -33.41 -18.29 -2.31
N SER A 468 -32.98 -18.53 -3.53
CA SER A 468 -32.18 -19.69 -3.87
C SER A 468 -30.95 -19.33 -4.69
N TRP A 469 -29.82 -19.94 -4.34
CA TRP A 469 -28.54 -19.78 -5.01
C TRP A 469 -28.17 -21.06 -5.75
N LYS A 470 -27.69 -20.95 -6.99
CA LYS A 470 -27.25 -22.10 -7.78
C LYS A 470 -25.98 -21.77 -8.54
N SER A 471 -25.09 -22.76 -8.66
CA SER A 471 -23.92 -22.72 -9.53
C SER A 471 -24.13 -23.64 -10.73
N THR A 472 -23.70 -23.19 -11.91
CA THR A 472 -23.70 -24.05 -13.11
C THR A 472 -22.61 -25.12 -13.07
N ASN A 473 -21.57 -24.94 -12.24
CA ASN A 473 -20.50 -25.91 -12.04
C ASN A 473 -19.94 -25.80 -10.60
N VAL A 474 -20.45 -26.64 -9.72
CA VAL A 474 -20.08 -26.68 -8.29
C VAL A 474 -18.64 -27.18 -8.03
N ASN A 475 -18.01 -27.82 -9.02
CA ASN A 475 -16.61 -28.23 -8.93
C ASN A 475 -15.66 -27.07 -9.20
N VAL A 476 -16.05 -26.12 -10.04
CA VAL A 476 -15.30 -24.90 -10.29
C VAL A 476 -15.58 -23.86 -9.20
N ALA A 477 -16.83 -23.51 -8.98
CA ALA A 477 -17.24 -22.55 -7.97
C ALA A 477 -18.51 -23.05 -7.27
N ALA A 478 -18.41 -23.41 -6.02
CA ALA A 478 -19.54 -23.72 -5.17
C ALA A 478 -20.14 -22.44 -4.61
N ILE A 479 -21.45 -22.45 -4.36
CA ILE A 479 -22.18 -21.36 -3.72
C ILE A 479 -22.95 -21.88 -2.52
N ALA A 480 -22.83 -21.19 -1.39
CA ALA A 480 -23.61 -21.46 -0.19
C ALA A 480 -24.91 -20.61 -0.19
N GLU A 481 -25.85 -20.95 0.67
CA GLU A 481 -27.11 -20.23 0.83
C GLU A 481 -26.91 -18.77 1.26
N ASP A 482 -25.77 -18.48 1.83
CA ASP A 482 -25.38 -17.17 2.26
C ASP A 482 -24.77 -16.29 1.14
N GLY A 483 -24.75 -16.77 -0.07
CA GLY A 483 -24.13 -16.07 -1.20
C GLY A 483 -22.62 -16.21 -1.22
N THR A 484 -22.01 -17.03 -0.34
CA THR A 484 -20.56 -17.26 -0.33
C THR A 484 -20.15 -18.19 -1.47
N VAL A 485 -19.45 -17.65 -2.44
CA VAL A 485 -18.78 -18.39 -3.52
C VAL A 485 -17.47 -18.94 -3.01
N THR A 486 -17.25 -20.25 -3.17
CA THR A 486 -15.97 -20.91 -2.88
C THR A 486 -15.34 -21.39 -4.19
N ALA A 487 -14.18 -20.83 -4.53
CA ALA A 487 -13.41 -21.21 -5.70
C ALA A 487 -12.69 -22.54 -5.47
N LYS A 488 -13.02 -23.59 -6.22
CA LYS A 488 -12.48 -24.96 -6.01
C LYS A 488 -11.47 -25.37 -7.08
N GLU A 489 -11.85 -25.37 -8.33
CA GLU A 489 -11.00 -25.76 -9.45
C GLU A 489 -10.93 -24.65 -10.49
N ALA A 490 -9.80 -24.54 -11.19
CA ALA A 490 -9.65 -23.57 -12.26
C ALA A 490 -10.68 -23.82 -13.38
N GLY A 491 -11.32 -22.75 -13.83
CA GLY A 491 -12.37 -22.82 -14.84
C GLY A 491 -13.42 -21.72 -14.69
N GLN A 492 -14.55 -21.89 -15.34
CA GLN A 492 -15.64 -20.92 -15.32
C GLN A 492 -16.94 -21.56 -14.83
N ALA A 493 -17.64 -20.81 -13.97
CA ALA A 493 -18.99 -21.14 -13.52
C ALA A 493 -19.86 -19.86 -13.53
N THR A 494 -21.16 -20.04 -13.60
CA THR A 494 -22.12 -18.94 -13.41
C THR A 494 -22.90 -19.18 -12.13
N ILE A 495 -22.82 -18.27 -11.20
CA ILE A 495 -23.66 -18.25 -10.01
C ILE A 495 -24.94 -17.50 -10.35
N LYS A 496 -26.08 -18.08 -10.00
CA LYS A 496 -27.41 -17.50 -10.17
C LYS A 496 -28.09 -17.41 -8.81
N VAL A 497 -28.58 -16.23 -8.47
CA VAL A 497 -29.58 -16.04 -7.40
C VAL A 497 -30.97 -15.92 -8.02
N THR A 498 -31.95 -16.51 -7.37
CA THR A 498 -33.36 -16.39 -7.72
C THR A 498 -34.13 -15.99 -6.47
N VAL A 499 -34.97 -14.97 -6.60
CA VAL A 499 -35.84 -14.45 -5.54
C VAL A 499 -37.24 -14.40 -6.09
N GLY A 500 -38.09 -15.36 -5.72
CA GLY A 500 -39.42 -15.51 -6.36
C GLY A 500 -39.28 -15.64 -7.88
N ASP A 501 -39.90 -14.68 -8.59
CA ASP A 501 -39.92 -14.67 -10.08
C ASP A 501 -38.72 -13.94 -10.72
N VAL A 502 -37.87 -13.26 -9.93
CA VAL A 502 -36.73 -12.47 -10.43
C VAL A 502 -35.41 -13.16 -10.18
N SER A 503 -34.41 -12.90 -11.02
CA SER A 503 -33.08 -13.49 -10.84
C SER A 503 -31.93 -12.62 -11.35
N ALA A 504 -30.76 -12.80 -10.76
CA ALA A 504 -29.50 -12.20 -11.21
C ALA A 504 -28.39 -13.23 -11.32
N THR A 505 -27.34 -12.93 -12.08
CA THR A 505 -26.23 -13.86 -12.30
C THR A 505 -24.88 -13.16 -12.19
N CYS A 506 -23.89 -13.90 -11.67
CA CYS A 506 -22.48 -13.52 -11.64
C CYS A 506 -21.65 -14.60 -12.34
N LYS A 507 -20.81 -14.23 -13.29
CA LYS A 507 -19.83 -15.14 -13.89
C LYS A 507 -18.60 -15.20 -12.99
N VAL A 508 -18.23 -16.40 -12.62
CA VAL A 508 -17.05 -16.67 -11.77
C VAL A 508 -16.00 -17.35 -12.62
N ASN A 509 -14.83 -16.75 -12.67
CA ASN A 509 -13.62 -17.31 -13.27
C ASN A 509 -12.65 -17.68 -12.15
N VAL A 510 -12.41 -18.96 -11.97
CA VAL A 510 -11.45 -19.46 -10.98
C VAL A 510 -10.12 -19.67 -11.66
N VAL A 511 -9.08 -19.08 -11.09
CA VAL A 511 -7.71 -19.19 -11.59
C VAL A 511 -6.83 -19.91 -10.58
N GLN A 512 -5.87 -20.69 -11.10
CA GLN A 512 -4.85 -21.32 -10.29
C GLN A 512 -3.69 -20.35 -10.12
N PRO A 513 -3.46 -19.82 -8.90
CA PRO A 513 -2.37 -18.90 -8.66
C PRO A 513 -1.02 -19.59 -8.62
N VAL A 514 0.04 -18.81 -8.74
CA VAL A 514 1.40 -19.22 -8.45
C VAL A 514 1.54 -19.43 -6.94
N THR A 515 2.13 -20.55 -6.53
CA THR A 515 2.39 -20.88 -5.12
C THR A 515 3.87 -20.84 -4.77
N SER A 516 4.75 -21.00 -5.77
CA SER A 516 6.19 -20.86 -5.58
C SER A 516 6.92 -20.56 -6.89
N ILE A 517 8.08 -19.93 -6.77
CA ILE A 517 9.02 -19.67 -7.85
C ILE A 517 10.35 -20.32 -7.48
N TYR A 518 10.96 -21.02 -8.42
CA TYR A 518 12.29 -21.58 -8.30
C TYR A 518 13.21 -20.89 -9.30
N LEU A 519 14.39 -20.49 -8.84
CA LEU A 519 15.43 -19.96 -9.68
C LEU A 519 16.50 -21.00 -9.93
N ASN A 520 17.09 -21.00 -11.14
CA ASN A 520 18.23 -21.85 -11.49
C ASN A 520 19.48 -21.54 -10.65
N LYS A 521 19.54 -20.37 -10.01
CA LYS A 521 20.55 -19.97 -9.02
C LYS A 521 19.93 -19.07 -7.95
N THR A 522 20.34 -19.28 -6.70
CA THR A 522 19.93 -18.43 -5.55
C THR A 522 21.08 -17.54 -5.06
N ALA A 523 22.28 -17.77 -5.57
CA ALA A 523 23.43 -16.92 -5.37
C ALA A 523 24.34 -16.95 -6.60
N LEU A 524 24.88 -15.80 -6.96
CA LEU A 524 25.84 -15.61 -8.06
C LEU A 524 27.02 -14.80 -7.53
N GLU A 525 28.20 -15.24 -7.86
CA GLU A 525 29.41 -14.43 -7.79
C GLU A 525 29.79 -14.04 -9.21
N MET A 526 29.94 -12.75 -9.45
CA MET A 526 30.18 -12.20 -10.79
C MET A 526 31.33 -11.21 -10.77
N THR A 527 31.96 -11.04 -11.89
CA THR A 527 32.87 -9.95 -12.15
C THR A 527 32.11 -8.83 -12.88
N ALA A 528 32.46 -7.58 -12.66
CA ALA A 528 31.84 -6.47 -13.37
C ALA A 528 31.89 -6.67 -14.88
N LEU A 529 30.83 -6.31 -15.58
CA LEU A 529 30.49 -6.55 -16.99
C LEU A 529 30.07 -7.97 -17.34
N ASP A 530 30.19 -8.95 -16.43
CA ASP A 530 29.63 -10.29 -16.67
C ASP A 530 28.12 -10.24 -16.75
N THR A 531 27.56 -11.17 -17.50
CA THR A 531 26.11 -11.39 -17.57
C THR A 531 25.78 -12.82 -17.19
N TYR A 532 24.64 -13.00 -16.54
CA TYR A 532 24.14 -14.34 -16.20
C TYR A 532 22.62 -14.42 -16.44
N GLN A 533 22.19 -15.46 -17.13
CA GLN A 533 20.76 -15.70 -17.38
C GLN A 533 20.14 -16.44 -16.18
N LEU A 534 19.40 -15.71 -15.35
CA LEU A 534 18.50 -16.31 -14.38
C LEU A 534 17.26 -16.84 -15.09
N GLN A 535 16.83 -18.02 -14.68
CA GLN A 535 15.61 -18.64 -15.14
C GLN A 535 14.68 -18.87 -13.97
N ALA A 536 13.44 -18.41 -14.07
CA ALA A 536 12.40 -18.65 -13.10
C ALA A 536 11.48 -19.76 -13.59
N SER A 537 11.28 -20.77 -12.75
CA SER A 537 10.29 -21.83 -12.93
C SER A 537 9.16 -21.62 -11.95
N VAL A 538 7.96 -21.45 -12.45
CA VAL A 538 6.75 -21.16 -11.67
C VAL A 538 6.00 -22.44 -11.35
N TYR A 539 5.54 -22.58 -10.12
CA TYR A 539 4.78 -23.73 -9.66
C TYR A 539 3.46 -23.29 -9.00
N PRO A 540 2.33 -24.00 -9.17
CA PRO A 540 2.22 -25.26 -9.94
C PRO A 540 2.29 -25.00 -11.45
N SER A 541 2.60 -26.07 -12.21
CA SER A 541 2.68 -26.02 -13.68
C SER A 541 1.35 -25.62 -14.35
N GLU A 542 0.24 -25.75 -13.63
CA GLU A 542 -1.12 -25.40 -14.03
C GLU A 542 -1.48 -23.94 -13.72
N ALA A 543 -0.57 -23.15 -13.15
CA ALA A 543 -0.82 -21.73 -12.89
C ALA A 543 -1.28 -21.01 -14.16
N ASN A 544 -2.34 -20.22 -14.04
CA ASN A 544 -2.97 -19.57 -15.19
C ASN A 544 -2.11 -18.45 -15.79
N ASN A 545 -1.39 -17.72 -14.94
CA ASN A 545 -0.38 -16.75 -15.37
C ASN A 545 0.96 -17.15 -14.77
N LYS A 546 1.93 -17.45 -15.63
CA LYS A 546 3.27 -17.89 -15.23
C LYS A 546 4.32 -16.81 -15.45
N GLU A 547 3.90 -15.61 -15.85
CA GLU A 547 4.80 -14.50 -16.05
C GLU A 547 5.39 -14.04 -14.71
N VAL A 548 6.68 -13.70 -14.76
CA VAL A 548 7.40 -13.07 -13.65
C VAL A 548 7.87 -11.69 -14.03
N SER A 549 8.01 -10.81 -13.08
CA SER A 549 8.76 -9.57 -13.17
C SER A 549 10.08 -9.73 -12.46
N TRP A 550 11.08 -8.98 -12.89
CA TRP A 550 12.39 -8.98 -12.32
C TRP A 550 12.74 -7.59 -11.78
N GLU A 551 13.34 -7.55 -10.60
CA GLU A 551 13.75 -6.32 -9.95
C GLU A 551 15.12 -6.51 -9.29
N SER A 552 15.93 -5.46 -9.27
CA SER A 552 17.20 -5.42 -8.53
C SER A 552 17.06 -4.50 -7.32
N SER A 553 17.57 -4.92 -6.19
CA SER A 553 17.62 -4.08 -4.98
C SER A 553 18.64 -2.94 -5.09
N ASP A 554 19.64 -3.07 -5.98
CA ASP A 554 20.63 -2.04 -6.27
C ASP A 554 21.10 -2.14 -7.73
N GLU A 555 20.56 -1.28 -8.58
CA GLU A 555 20.91 -1.22 -10.01
C GLU A 555 22.30 -0.66 -10.31
N LYS A 556 23.00 -0.12 -9.31
CA LYS A 556 24.41 0.26 -9.46
C LYS A 556 25.30 -0.98 -9.40
N VAL A 557 24.99 -1.91 -8.51
CA VAL A 557 25.75 -3.17 -8.36
C VAL A 557 25.40 -4.15 -9.46
N ALA A 558 24.13 -4.43 -9.68
CA ALA A 558 23.69 -5.34 -10.76
C ALA A 558 22.31 -4.96 -11.26
N THR A 559 22.11 -4.95 -12.56
CA THR A 559 20.78 -4.81 -13.18
C THR A 559 20.25 -6.16 -13.64
N VAL A 560 18.94 -6.23 -13.83
CA VAL A 560 18.27 -7.37 -14.46
C VAL A 560 17.27 -6.85 -15.50
N ASP A 561 17.19 -7.48 -16.64
CA ASP A 561 16.20 -7.16 -17.66
C ASP A 561 14.87 -7.91 -17.46
N GLU A 562 13.88 -7.62 -18.29
CA GLU A 562 12.57 -8.26 -18.26
C GLU A 562 12.59 -9.78 -18.51
N ASN A 563 13.70 -10.32 -19.05
CA ASN A 563 13.88 -11.73 -19.35
C ASN A 563 14.72 -12.45 -18.28
N GLY A 564 15.22 -11.73 -17.26
CA GLY A 564 16.05 -12.28 -16.19
C GLY A 564 17.54 -12.31 -16.50
N LEU A 565 18.00 -11.57 -17.51
CA LEU A 565 19.43 -11.42 -17.78
C LEU A 565 20.03 -10.42 -16.79
N VAL A 566 20.83 -10.93 -15.87
CA VAL A 566 21.56 -10.15 -14.86
C VAL A 566 22.84 -9.60 -15.50
N GLN A 567 23.14 -8.33 -15.26
CA GLN A 567 24.40 -7.68 -15.65
C GLN A 567 25.08 -7.09 -14.41
N ALA A 568 26.27 -7.53 -14.12
CA ALA A 568 27.13 -7.02 -13.06
C ALA A 568 27.74 -5.67 -13.46
N LYS A 569 27.77 -4.67 -12.54
CA LYS A 569 28.29 -3.32 -12.80
C LYS A 569 29.36 -2.89 -11.82
N GLU A 570 29.04 -2.67 -10.57
CA GLU A 570 29.92 -2.13 -9.54
C GLU A 570 30.12 -3.15 -8.40
N LYS A 571 31.26 -3.10 -7.72
CA LYS A 571 31.57 -3.95 -6.56
C LYS A 571 30.50 -3.78 -5.48
N GLY A 572 29.96 -4.88 -5.00
CA GLY A 572 28.93 -4.86 -3.97
C GLY A 572 28.04 -6.09 -3.99
N THR A 573 26.90 -5.97 -3.32
CA THR A 573 25.90 -7.03 -3.28
C THR A 573 24.53 -6.46 -3.63
N ALA A 574 23.87 -7.06 -4.61
CA ALA A 574 22.48 -6.79 -4.94
C ALA A 574 21.62 -8.06 -4.80
N VAL A 575 20.35 -7.89 -4.57
CA VAL A 575 19.37 -8.98 -4.58
C VAL A 575 18.50 -8.84 -5.83
N ILE A 576 18.55 -9.84 -6.69
CA ILE A 576 17.66 -9.93 -7.85
C ILE A 576 16.42 -10.72 -7.43
N THR A 577 15.26 -10.13 -7.57
CA THR A 577 13.97 -10.70 -7.19
C THR A 577 13.15 -11.04 -8.42
N ALA A 578 12.72 -12.29 -8.54
CA ALA A 578 11.66 -12.70 -9.46
C ALA A 578 10.32 -12.71 -8.73
N LYS A 579 9.33 -11.94 -9.20
CA LYS A 579 7.99 -11.84 -8.60
C LYS A 579 6.92 -12.27 -9.60
N ALA A 580 5.95 -13.07 -9.15
CA ALA A 580 4.83 -13.50 -9.98
C ALA A 580 3.93 -12.31 -10.38
N LYS A 581 3.49 -12.28 -11.66
CA LYS A 581 2.57 -11.25 -12.19
C LYS A 581 1.10 -11.64 -12.11
N ASP A 582 0.78 -12.68 -11.37
CA ASP A 582 -0.60 -13.18 -11.22
C ASP A 582 -1.36 -12.58 -10.03
N GLY A 583 -0.70 -11.72 -9.24
CA GLY A 583 -1.26 -11.12 -8.03
C GLY A 583 -1.13 -11.98 -6.77
N SER A 584 -0.40 -13.10 -6.84
CA SER A 584 -0.15 -13.97 -5.66
C SER A 584 0.90 -13.42 -4.70
N GLU A 585 1.62 -12.35 -5.10
CA GLU A 585 2.76 -11.76 -4.37
C GLU A 585 3.94 -12.72 -4.14
N VAL A 586 3.91 -13.91 -4.75
CA VAL A 586 4.98 -14.90 -4.63
C VAL A 586 6.23 -14.41 -5.32
N SER A 587 7.35 -14.47 -4.60
CA SER A 587 8.65 -14.03 -5.12
C SER A 587 9.77 -14.99 -4.73
N ARG A 588 10.91 -14.88 -5.42
CA ARG A 588 12.14 -15.61 -5.13
C ARG A 588 13.35 -14.75 -5.41
N ASN A 589 14.35 -14.82 -4.53
CA ASN A 589 15.54 -13.99 -4.56
C ASN A 589 16.76 -14.77 -5.00
N CYS A 590 17.65 -14.08 -5.73
CA CYS A 590 19.02 -14.48 -6.01
C CYS A 590 19.97 -13.40 -5.50
N LYS A 591 20.89 -13.75 -4.62
CA LYS A 591 21.95 -12.85 -4.14
C LYS A 591 23.04 -12.77 -5.20
N VAL A 592 23.33 -11.59 -5.69
CA VAL A 592 24.41 -11.32 -6.65
C VAL A 592 25.52 -10.56 -5.91
N THR A 593 26.71 -11.14 -5.90
CA THR A 593 27.91 -10.48 -5.34
C THR A 593 28.85 -10.17 -6.49
N VAL A 594 29.10 -8.90 -6.72
CA VAL A 594 30.06 -8.41 -7.74
C VAL A 594 31.37 -8.10 -7.05
N LYS A 595 32.45 -8.75 -7.52
CA LYS A 595 33.76 -8.73 -6.83
C LYS A 595 34.58 -7.46 -7.09
N ASN A 596 34.28 -6.74 -8.19
CA ASN A 596 35.02 -5.57 -8.62
C ASN A 596 34.11 -4.56 -9.33
N THR A 597 34.63 -3.35 -9.61
CA THR A 597 33.92 -2.28 -10.30
C THR A 597 34.40 -2.16 -11.73
N ALA A 598 33.47 -1.86 -12.67
CA ALA A 598 33.81 -1.50 -14.04
C ALA A 598 33.45 -0.03 -14.29
N TYR A 599 34.48 0.77 -14.50
CA TYR A 599 34.34 2.18 -14.88
C TYR A 599 34.23 2.29 -16.40
N VAL A 600 33.04 2.53 -16.92
CA VAL A 600 32.82 2.84 -18.35
C VAL A 600 33.08 4.31 -18.57
N VAL A 601 34.19 4.63 -19.17
CA VAL A 601 34.74 5.98 -19.30
C VAL A 601 34.47 6.51 -20.71
N THR A 602 33.86 7.68 -20.81
CA THR A 602 33.63 8.41 -22.08
C THR A 602 34.60 9.58 -22.28
N ASP A 603 35.29 9.99 -21.21
CA ASP A 603 36.27 11.05 -21.20
C ASP A 603 37.65 10.48 -20.82
N ILE A 604 38.62 10.62 -21.67
CA ILE A 604 39.99 10.09 -21.48
C ILE A 604 40.61 10.60 -20.17
N SER A 605 40.28 11.83 -19.73
CA SER A 605 40.81 12.40 -18.50
C SER A 605 40.43 11.61 -17.25
N LYS A 606 39.43 10.74 -17.35
CA LYS A 606 38.94 9.85 -16.27
C LYS A 606 39.40 8.40 -16.46
N LEU A 607 40.24 8.11 -17.46
CA LEU A 607 40.82 6.81 -17.68
C LEU A 607 42.09 6.67 -16.81
N GLU A 608 41.87 6.60 -15.53
CA GLU A 608 42.92 6.58 -14.50
C GLU A 608 42.45 5.80 -13.26
N SER A 609 43.38 5.21 -12.53
CA SER A 609 43.10 4.71 -11.18
C SER A 609 43.07 5.84 -10.15
N THR A 610 42.62 5.58 -8.92
CA THR A 610 42.93 6.44 -7.76
C THR A 610 44.47 6.52 -7.57
N HIS A 611 44.94 7.60 -7.03
CA HIS A 611 46.37 7.85 -6.71
C HIS A 611 46.50 8.10 -5.19
N ASN A 612 47.04 7.19 -4.40
CA ASN A 612 47.45 5.79 -4.64
C ASN A 612 46.23 4.86 -4.75
N TYR A 613 46.29 3.79 -5.55
CA TYR A 613 45.20 2.83 -5.64
C TYR A 613 45.05 1.97 -4.37
N GLU A 614 43.90 1.34 -4.22
CA GLU A 614 43.60 0.50 -3.07
C GLU A 614 44.21 -0.90 -3.18
N ASN A 615 44.61 -1.50 -2.04
CA ASN A 615 44.99 -2.91 -1.94
C ASN A 615 43.76 -3.82 -2.23
N ASN A 616 44.00 -5.04 -2.67
CA ASN A 616 42.93 -5.97 -3.11
C ASN A 616 42.02 -5.38 -4.19
N CYS A 617 42.58 -4.53 -5.05
CA CYS A 617 41.85 -3.97 -6.17
C CYS A 617 41.77 -4.99 -7.32
N SER A 618 40.66 -5.01 -8.03
CA SER A 618 40.51 -5.84 -9.26
C SER A 618 39.57 -5.14 -10.25
N ASP A 619 39.65 -3.83 -10.33
CA ASP A 619 38.73 -3.00 -11.07
C ASP A 619 39.09 -2.89 -12.55
N PHE A 620 38.07 -2.63 -13.37
CA PHE A 620 38.17 -2.43 -14.80
C PHE A 620 37.87 -1.00 -15.21
N TRP A 621 38.61 -0.49 -16.18
CA TRP A 621 38.29 0.73 -16.94
C TRP A 621 38.05 0.36 -18.39
N VAL A 622 36.94 0.80 -18.95
CA VAL A 622 36.53 0.52 -20.34
C VAL A 622 36.35 1.84 -21.07
N TYR A 623 37.10 2.02 -22.14
CA TYR A 623 36.94 3.17 -23.03
C TYR A 623 36.69 2.69 -24.48
N THR A 624 35.69 3.28 -25.14
CA THR A 624 35.30 2.97 -26.48
C THR A 624 35.31 4.22 -27.36
N LYS A 625 36.00 4.14 -28.48
CA LYS A 625 36.03 5.13 -29.57
C LYS A 625 35.43 4.51 -30.83
N THR A 626 34.12 4.63 -30.95
CA THR A 626 33.36 3.98 -32.05
C THR A 626 33.94 4.29 -33.41
N GLY A 627 34.24 3.24 -34.20
CA GLY A 627 34.73 3.36 -35.57
C GLY A 627 36.24 3.30 -35.73
N ALA A 628 37.00 3.27 -34.62
CA ALA A 628 38.46 3.08 -34.70
C ALA A 628 38.81 1.63 -35.05
N SER A 629 39.76 1.41 -35.95
CA SER A 629 40.29 0.08 -36.26
C SER A 629 41.35 -0.38 -35.27
N ALA A 630 42.00 0.55 -34.61
CA ALA A 630 42.89 0.34 -33.47
C ALA A 630 43.04 1.62 -32.64
N LEU A 631 43.36 1.48 -31.39
CA LEU A 631 43.62 2.55 -30.43
C LEU A 631 45.08 2.55 -30.00
N ASN A 632 45.78 3.67 -30.18
CA ASN A 632 47.11 3.91 -29.64
C ASN A 632 46.97 4.64 -28.31
N ILE A 633 47.34 3.97 -27.23
CA ILE A 633 47.07 4.43 -25.85
C ILE A 633 48.39 4.81 -25.22
N THR A 634 48.55 6.09 -24.86
CA THR A 634 49.73 6.63 -24.23
C THR A 634 49.46 6.81 -22.74
N PHE A 635 50.26 6.12 -21.93
CA PHE A 635 50.17 6.23 -20.47
C PHE A 635 51.03 7.39 -19.95
N ASN A 636 50.58 8.01 -18.91
CA ASN A 636 51.30 9.09 -18.22
C ASN A 636 52.65 8.63 -17.69
N SER A 637 53.61 9.52 -17.71
CA SER A 637 55.01 9.21 -17.27
C SER A 637 55.12 8.89 -15.76
N LYS A 638 54.07 9.22 -14.94
CA LYS A 638 53.98 8.87 -13.53
C LYS A 638 53.36 7.50 -13.27
N THR A 639 52.90 6.79 -14.32
CA THR A 639 52.31 5.46 -14.19
C THR A 639 53.29 4.50 -13.54
N VAL A 640 52.98 4.04 -12.33
CA VAL A 640 53.78 3.13 -11.56
C VAL A 640 52.92 2.25 -10.66
N LEU A 641 53.19 0.97 -10.68
CA LEU A 641 52.57 -0.06 -9.84
C LEU A 641 53.64 -0.63 -8.90
N GLU A 642 53.22 -1.33 -7.85
CA GLU A 642 54.19 -2.12 -7.06
C GLU A 642 54.80 -3.22 -7.93
N GLU A 643 56.10 -3.25 -8.00
CA GLU A 643 56.83 -4.11 -8.93
C GLU A 643 56.71 -5.58 -8.50
N ASP A 644 56.33 -6.45 -9.45
CA ASP A 644 56.18 -7.89 -9.32
C ASP A 644 55.01 -8.38 -8.42
N PHE A 645 54.23 -7.47 -7.80
CA PHE A 645 53.08 -7.80 -7.00
C PHE A 645 51.78 -7.30 -7.64
N ASP A 646 51.77 -6.06 -8.11
CA ASP A 646 50.62 -5.45 -8.75
C ASP A 646 50.75 -5.40 -10.27
N TYR A 647 49.64 -5.62 -10.95
CA TYR A 647 49.64 -5.72 -12.40
C TYR A 647 48.52 -4.92 -13.07
N LEU A 648 48.88 -4.26 -14.20
CA LEU A 648 47.92 -3.68 -15.10
C LEU A 648 47.79 -4.60 -16.35
N TYR A 649 46.58 -5.14 -16.51
CA TYR A 649 46.25 -5.93 -17.68
C TYR A 649 45.54 -5.04 -18.69
N VAL A 650 45.88 -5.18 -19.97
CA VAL A 650 45.19 -4.48 -21.07
C VAL A 650 44.61 -5.50 -22.03
N PHE A 651 43.31 -5.31 -22.36
CA PHE A 651 42.56 -6.19 -23.24
C PHE A 651 41.91 -5.40 -24.39
N ASP A 652 41.66 -6.06 -25.52
CA ASP A 652 40.84 -5.57 -26.60
C ASP A 652 39.31 -5.81 -26.30
N LYS A 653 38.48 -5.45 -27.25
CA LYS A 653 37.01 -5.58 -27.07
C LYS A 653 36.53 -7.05 -26.97
N GLU A 654 37.27 -7.99 -27.54
CA GLU A 654 37.00 -9.42 -27.49
C GLU A 654 37.55 -10.08 -26.22
N ASN A 655 38.06 -9.29 -25.25
CA ASN A 655 38.71 -9.73 -24.01
C ASN A 655 40.05 -10.49 -24.26
N LYS A 656 40.66 -10.32 -25.40
CA LYS A 656 42.00 -10.86 -25.65
C LYS A 656 43.01 -9.96 -24.97
N GLN A 657 43.87 -10.56 -24.15
CA GLN A 657 44.94 -9.83 -23.46
C GLN A 657 45.97 -9.31 -24.45
N VAL A 658 46.16 -8.00 -24.46
CA VAL A 658 47.17 -7.29 -25.21
C VAL A 658 48.49 -7.24 -24.47
N GLY A 659 48.48 -7.06 -23.17
CA GLY A 659 49.65 -7.02 -22.32
C GLY A 659 49.36 -7.15 -20.83
N LYS A 660 50.43 -7.47 -20.05
CA LYS A 660 50.44 -7.51 -18.60
C LYS A 660 51.68 -6.71 -18.18
N TYR A 661 51.54 -5.75 -17.31
CA TYR A 661 52.57 -4.78 -16.95
C TYR A 661 52.64 -4.59 -15.42
N THR A 662 53.83 -4.32 -14.90
CA THR A 662 54.08 -4.04 -13.48
C THR A 662 55.13 -2.93 -13.36
N GLY A 663 55.37 -2.40 -12.17
CA GLY A 663 56.35 -1.36 -11.92
C GLY A 663 56.13 -0.14 -12.84
N THR A 664 57.24 0.32 -13.44
CA THR A 664 57.25 1.48 -14.36
C THR A 664 57.15 1.10 -15.84
N GLN A 665 56.82 -0.13 -16.17
CA GLN A 665 56.82 -0.65 -17.53
C GLN A 665 55.92 0.12 -18.52
N LEU A 666 54.88 0.80 -18.05
CA LEU A 666 53.97 1.64 -18.87
C LEU A 666 54.26 3.13 -18.78
N ALA A 667 55.15 3.58 -17.89
CA ALA A 667 55.43 5.00 -17.70
C ALA A 667 55.84 5.70 -19.00
N GLY A 668 55.05 6.62 -19.49
CA GLY A 668 55.26 7.37 -20.75
C GLY A 668 55.22 6.53 -22.03
N LYS A 669 54.77 5.27 -21.97
CA LYS A 669 54.71 4.38 -23.14
C LYS A 669 53.39 4.42 -23.86
N THR A 670 53.41 4.17 -25.14
CA THR A 670 52.26 3.96 -26.02
C THR A 670 52.16 2.50 -26.38
N ILE A 671 50.97 1.93 -26.19
CA ILE A 671 50.61 0.58 -26.66
C ILE A 671 49.46 0.66 -27.65
N THR A 672 49.42 -0.33 -28.58
CA THR A 672 48.34 -0.41 -29.58
C THR A 672 47.37 -1.53 -29.21
N VAL A 673 46.07 -1.21 -29.14
CA VAL A 673 45.00 -2.16 -28.96
C VAL A 673 44.18 -2.24 -30.23
N SER A 674 43.93 -3.44 -30.72
CA SER A 674 43.10 -3.66 -31.93
C SER A 674 41.63 -3.39 -31.63
N GLY A 675 40.92 -2.77 -32.59
CA GLY A 675 39.50 -2.44 -32.46
C GLY A 675 39.25 -1.08 -31.81
N ASP A 676 38.02 -0.81 -31.53
CA ASP A 676 37.48 0.47 -31.05
C ASP A 676 37.33 0.58 -29.51
N THR A 677 37.70 -0.46 -28.80
CA THR A 677 37.51 -0.54 -27.33
C THR A 677 38.78 -1.07 -26.66
N VAL A 678 39.20 -0.40 -25.59
CA VAL A 678 40.24 -0.89 -24.68
C VAL A 678 39.60 -1.15 -23.32
N LYS A 679 40.02 -2.25 -22.68
CA LYS A 679 39.73 -2.58 -21.29
C LYS A 679 41.02 -2.67 -20.52
N ILE A 680 41.11 -1.95 -19.43
CA ILE A 680 42.27 -1.91 -18.55
C ILE A 680 41.85 -2.48 -17.22
N GLN A 681 42.55 -3.46 -16.66
CA GLN A 681 42.29 -4.01 -15.36
C GLN A 681 43.53 -3.80 -14.45
N LEU A 682 43.32 -3.21 -13.31
CA LEU A 682 44.32 -3.13 -12.24
C LEU A 682 44.01 -4.23 -11.22
N ILE A 683 45.01 -5.08 -10.95
CA ILE A 683 44.94 -6.10 -9.92
C ILE A 683 46.06 -5.80 -8.94
N SER A 684 45.72 -5.59 -7.65
CA SER A 684 46.64 -5.40 -6.56
C SER A 684 46.49 -6.49 -5.48
N ASP A 685 47.54 -6.78 -4.75
CA ASP A 685 47.51 -7.69 -3.62
C ASP A 685 47.08 -6.99 -2.30
N ASP A 686 47.31 -7.61 -1.16
CA ASP A 686 46.83 -7.14 0.14
C ASP A 686 47.78 -6.15 0.86
N ALA A 687 48.95 -5.90 0.29
CA ALA A 687 49.97 -5.01 0.88
C ALA A 687 50.63 -4.18 -0.21
N GLY A 688 51.16 -3.02 0.14
CA GLY A 688 51.76 -2.10 -0.79
C GLY A 688 50.81 -1.46 -1.78
N ASN A 689 51.16 -0.28 -2.25
CA ASN A 689 50.49 0.36 -3.37
C ASN A 689 51.38 1.45 -3.96
N ALA A 690 51.14 1.86 -5.17
CA ALA A 690 51.86 2.91 -5.83
C ALA A 690 50.94 3.94 -6.45
N TRP A 691 51.44 4.87 -7.26
CA TRP A 691 50.67 5.96 -7.83
C TRP A 691 49.53 5.47 -8.72
N GLY A 692 49.64 4.29 -9.35
CA GLY A 692 48.64 3.73 -10.23
C GLY A 692 48.88 4.08 -11.69
N PHE A 693 47.81 4.18 -12.48
CA PHE A 693 47.90 4.51 -13.89
C PHE A 693 47.02 5.68 -14.29
N LYS A 694 47.42 6.35 -15.37
CA LYS A 694 46.61 7.34 -16.08
C LYS A 694 46.92 7.26 -17.56
N VAL A 695 45.88 7.44 -18.38
CA VAL A 695 46.05 7.55 -19.82
C VAL A 695 46.02 9.03 -20.22
N ASP A 696 47.07 9.50 -20.88
CA ASP A 696 47.19 10.90 -21.30
C ASP A 696 46.60 11.13 -22.68
N LEU A 697 46.71 10.16 -23.57
CA LEU A 697 46.29 10.28 -24.97
C LEU A 697 45.79 8.95 -25.52
N ILE A 698 44.71 9.00 -26.26
CA ILE A 698 44.28 7.91 -27.16
C ILE A 698 44.19 8.46 -28.59
N ALA A 699 45.08 7.99 -29.48
CA ALA A 699 45.02 8.28 -30.89
C ALA A 699 44.37 7.11 -31.65
N GLU A 700 43.47 7.40 -32.55
CA GLU A 700 42.79 6.41 -33.36
C GLU A 700 43.57 6.15 -34.67
N LYS A 701 43.63 4.89 -35.10
CA LYS A 701 44.06 4.51 -36.40
C LYS A 701 42.84 4.27 -37.25
N VAL A 702 42.60 5.16 -38.20
CA VAL A 702 41.48 5.02 -39.16
C VAL A 702 42.02 4.33 -40.42
N GLU A 703 41.41 3.22 -40.84
CA GLU A 703 41.70 2.60 -42.15
C GLU A 703 40.94 3.35 -43.26
N GLU A 704 41.50 3.43 -44.46
CA GLU A 704 40.83 4.01 -45.65
C GLU A 704 39.49 3.30 -45.89
N GLU A 705 38.44 4.08 -46.16
CA GLU A 705 37.11 3.55 -46.45
C GLU A 705 37.11 2.56 -47.61
N CYS A 706 36.67 1.34 -47.36
CA CYS A 706 36.46 0.34 -48.41
C CYS A 706 35.31 0.76 -49.32
N LYS A 707 35.58 1.02 -50.58
CA LYS A 707 34.59 1.56 -51.54
C LYS A 707 33.52 0.55 -52.01
N HIS A 708 33.54 -0.68 -51.55
CA HIS A 708 32.56 -1.76 -51.81
C HIS A 708 32.25 -2.01 -53.33
N THR A 709 33.16 -1.66 -54.21
CA THR A 709 32.96 -1.77 -55.65
C THR A 709 33.15 -3.16 -56.22
N ASP A 710 33.86 -4.04 -55.53
CA ASP A 710 34.10 -5.41 -55.94
C ASP A 710 32.95 -6.34 -55.48
N THR A 711 32.12 -6.76 -56.40
CA THR A 711 30.98 -7.64 -56.22
C THR A 711 31.34 -9.08 -55.81
N THR A 712 32.61 -9.50 -56.04
CA THR A 712 33.09 -10.83 -55.65
C THR A 712 33.44 -10.93 -54.17
N LYS A 713 33.54 -9.80 -53.47
CA LYS A 713 33.85 -9.68 -52.05
C LYS A 713 32.60 -9.49 -51.19
N ARG A 714 31.55 -10.24 -51.49
CA ARG A 714 30.26 -10.16 -50.78
C ARG A 714 29.86 -11.50 -50.20
N GLU A 715 29.40 -11.49 -48.97
CA GLU A 715 28.90 -12.66 -48.25
C GLU A 715 27.49 -12.39 -47.73
N VAL A 716 26.60 -13.35 -47.88
CA VAL A 716 25.24 -13.29 -47.30
C VAL A 716 25.26 -13.95 -45.93
N ARG A 717 24.88 -13.20 -44.89
CA ARG A 717 24.78 -13.70 -43.52
C ARG A 717 23.34 -13.63 -43.01
N ASN A 718 23.00 -14.43 -42.01
CA ASN A 718 21.70 -14.43 -41.30
C ASN A 718 20.50 -14.85 -42.20
N ALA A 719 20.70 -15.42 -43.36
CA ALA A 719 19.62 -15.91 -44.23
C ALA A 719 18.85 -17.04 -43.50
N LYS A 720 17.54 -16.96 -43.52
CA LYS A 720 16.64 -17.95 -42.91
C LYS A 720 15.45 -18.21 -43.83
N ALA A 721 15.24 -19.47 -44.20
CA ALA A 721 14.09 -19.85 -45.01
C ALA A 721 12.77 -19.64 -44.24
N ALA A 722 11.73 -19.15 -44.94
CA ALA A 722 10.40 -19.07 -44.39
C ALA A 722 9.81 -20.46 -44.14
N THR A 723 9.15 -20.64 -43.03
CA THR A 723 8.42 -21.86 -42.66
C THR A 723 6.91 -21.65 -42.81
N CYS A 724 6.12 -22.68 -42.49
CA CYS A 724 4.66 -22.55 -42.52
C CYS A 724 4.11 -21.46 -41.59
N THR A 725 4.80 -21.18 -40.46
CA THR A 725 4.31 -20.30 -39.39
C THR A 725 5.24 -19.13 -39.06
N LEU A 726 6.50 -19.21 -39.48
CA LEU A 726 7.50 -18.19 -39.21
C LEU A 726 7.96 -17.55 -40.53
N ASP A 727 8.10 -16.23 -40.50
CA ASP A 727 8.69 -15.47 -41.59
C ASP A 727 10.18 -15.85 -41.72
N GLY A 728 10.64 -15.93 -42.97
CA GLY A 728 12.05 -16.08 -43.32
C GLY A 728 12.72 -14.72 -43.49
N TYR A 729 14.02 -14.75 -43.78
CA TYR A 729 14.86 -13.58 -44.05
C TYR A 729 15.83 -13.87 -45.16
N SER A 730 15.96 -12.96 -46.13
CA SER A 730 16.85 -13.19 -47.30
C SER A 730 18.35 -13.16 -46.95
N GLY A 731 18.67 -12.68 -45.74
CA GLY A 731 20.04 -12.47 -45.29
C GLY A 731 20.62 -11.13 -45.70
N ASP A 732 21.51 -10.62 -44.86
CA ASP A 732 22.22 -9.37 -45.04
C ASP A 732 23.47 -9.61 -45.88
N ILE A 733 23.82 -8.71 -46.79
CA ILE A 733 25.03 -8.78 -47.61
C ILE A 733 26.14 -7.95 -46.99
N TYR A 734 27.22 -8.60 -46.63
CA TYR A 734 28.41 -7.99 -46.03
C TYR A 734 29.61 -7.99 -46.96
N CYS A 735 30.47 -7.00 -46.82
CA CYS A 735 31.77 -6.99 -47.50
C CYS A 735 32.74 -7.94 -46.79
N THR A 736 33.35 -8.88 -47.52
CA THR A 736 34.32 -9.83 -46.94
C THR A 736 35.67 -9.19 -46.61
N ASN A 737 35.95 -7.98 -47.16
CA ASN A 737 37.21 -7.27 -46.91
C ASN A 737 37.16 -6.44 -45.63
N CYS A 738 36.04 -5.72 -45.38
CA CYS A 738 35.92 -4.82 -44.22
C CYS A 738 34.86 -5.26 -43.22
N GLY A 739 34.08 -6.30 -43.52
CA GLY A 739 33.03 -6.80 -42.66
C GLY A 739 31.75 -5.94 -42.57
N ASN A 740 31.71 -4.79 -43.28
CA ASN A 740 30.56 -3.88 -43.21
C ASN A 740 29.35 -4.38 -44.00
N LEU A 741 28.17 -4.06 -43.52
CA LEU A 741 26.90 -4.32 -44.17
C LEU A 741 26.80 -3.47 -45.44
N ILE A 742 26.64 -4.11 -46.60
CA ILE A 742 26.43 -3.46 -47.89
C ILE A 742 24.93 -3.27 -48.14
N GLU A 743 24.16 -4.31 -47.89
CA GLU A 743 22.71 -4.30 -48.11
C GLU A 743 22.01 -5.18 -47.10
N ALA A 744 20.96 -4.64 -46.46
CA ALA A 744 20.14 -5.38 -45.55
C ALA A 744 19.14 -6.28 -46.26
N GLY A 745 19.00 -7.50 -45.79
CA GLY A 745 18.03 -8.46 -46.32
C GLY A 745 16.58 -8.03 -46.14
N SER A 746 15.71 -8.77 -46.77
CA SER A 746 14.24 -8.54 -46.66
C SER A 746 13.54 -9.73 -46.02
N VAL A 747 12.44 -9.44 -45.33
CA VAL A 747 11.61 -10.46 -44.69
C VAL A 747 10.76 -11.18 -45.72
N THR A 748 10.92 -12.50 -45.82
CA THR A 748 10.09 -13.39 -46.63
C THR A 748 8.96 -13.92 -45.76
N LYS A 749 7.72 -13.61 -46.10
CA LYS A 749 6.58 -14.02 -45.32
C LYS A 749 6.44 -15.54 -45.17
N ALA A 750 5.96 -15.97 -44.00
CA ALA A 750 5.63 -17.37 -43.74
C ALA A 750 4.68 -17.92 -44.83
N ILE A 751 4.96 -19.10 -45.32
CA ILE A 751 4.23 -19.70 -46.47
C ILE A 751 2.85 -20.19 -46.14
N GLY A 752 2.49 -20.23 -44.86
CA GLY A 752 1.22 -20.77 -44.37
C GLY A 752 1.20 -22.32 -44.43
N HIS A 753 0.24 -22.93 -43.76
CA HIS A 753 0.06 -24.37 -43.84
C HIS A 753 -0.63 -24.76 -45.16
N GLN A 754 -0.04 -25.62 -45.90
CA GLN A 754 -0.61 -26.26 -47.07
C GLN A 754 -1.17 -27.62 -46.68
N TRP A 755 -2.50 -27.68 -46.54
CA TRP A 755 -3.19 -28.87 -46.07
C TRP A 755 -3.48 -29.84 -47.21
N ASP A 756 -3.31 -31.15 -46.89
CA ASP A 756 -3.71 -32.20 -47.85
C ASP A 756 -5.27 -32.33 -47.95
N ASN A 757 -5.76 -33.27 -48.74
CA ASN A 757 -7.19 -33.49 -48.88
C ASN A 757 -7.88 -34.08 -47.67
N GLY A 758 -7.14 -34.38 -46.59
CA GLY A 758 -7.57 -34.92 -45.33
C GLY A 758 -8.11 -36.36 -45.41
N VAL A 759 -7.84 -37.13 -44.37
CA VAL A 759 -8.25 -38.51 -44.22
C VAL A 759 -9.37 -38.61 -43.15
N ILE A 760 -10.44 -39.32 -43.45
CA ILE A 760 -11.50 -39.60 -42.45
C ILE A 760 -11.00 -40.71 -41.55
N ILE A 761 -10.70 -40.35 -40.32
CA ILE A 761 -10.27 -41.32 -39.26
C ILE A 761 -11.44 -41.89 -38.46
N LYS A 762 -12.58 -41.25 -38.51
CA LYS A 762 -13.85 -41.74 -37.96
C LYS A 762 -14.99 -41.29 -38.86
N ALA A 763 -15.73 -42.22 -39.44
CA ALA A 763 -16.91 -41.92 -40.28
C ALA A 763 -18.06 -41.41 -39.41
N ALA A 764 -18.82 -40.43 -39.90
CA ALA A 764 -20.05 -39.98 -39.27
C ALA A 764 -21.17 -41.03 -39.46
N THR A 765 -21.95 -41.31 -38.41
CA THR A 765 -23.18 -42.14 -38.46
C THR A 765 -24.41 -41.25 -38.38
N ALA A 766 -25.60 -41.84 -38.48
CA ALA A 766 -26.87 -41.10 -38.35
C ALA A 766 -26.98 -40.29 -37.03
N THR A 767 -26.37 -40.77 -35.96
CA THR A 767 -26.44 -40.20 -34.60
C THR A 767 -25.13 -39.72 -34.00
N GLN A 768 -24.01 -40.04 -34.61
CA GLN A 768 -22.65 -39.65 -34.09
C GLN A 768 -21.87 -38.88 -35.15
N THR A 769 -21.09 -37.93 -34.67
CA THR A 769 -20.18 -37.14 -35.51
C THR A 769 -18.95 -37.97 -35.90
N GLY A 770 -18.45 -37.77 -37.14
CA GLY A 770 -17.17 -38.28 -37.62
C GLY A 770 -16.03 -37.32 -37.41
N ILE A 771 -14.81 -37.74 -37.72
CA ILE A 771 -13.60 -36.90 -37.64
C ILE A 771 -12.77 -37.08 -38.91
N LYS A 772 -12.37 -35.97 -39.50
CA LYS A 772 -11.47 -35.93 -40.63
C LYS A 772 -10.19 -35.18 -40.24
N THR A 773 -9.05 -35.79 -40.49
CA THR A 773 -7.72 -35.21 -40.16
C THR A 773 -7.04 -34.72 -41.43
N TYR A 774 -6.57 -33.50 -41.42
CA TYR A 774 -5.73 -32.91 -42.49
C TYR A 774 -4.29 -32.82 -42.00
N THR A 775 -3.33 -33.09 -42.87
CA THR A 775 -1.91 -33.02 -42.59
C THR A 775 -1.28 -31.92 -43.46
N CYS A 776 -0.51 -31.02 -42.88
CA CYS A 776 0.23 -30.08 -43.66
C CYS A 776 1.33 -30.79 -44.48
N THR A 777 1.31 -30.61 -45.80
CA THR A 777 2.26 -31.26 -46.73
C THR A 777 3.70 -30.82 -46.48
N VAL A 778 3.90 -29.62 -45.90
CA VAL A 778 5.22 -29.03 -45.69
C VAL A 778 5.75 -29.38 -44.26
N CYS A 779 5.04 -29.05 -43.18
CA CYS A 779 5.54 -29.20 -41.81
C CYS A 779 4.99 -30.42 -41.07
N LYS A 780 4.14 -31.22 -41.69
CA LYS A 780 3.55 -32.45 -41.17
C LYS A 780 2.63 -32.31 -39.92
N ILE A 781 2.37 -31.10 -39.48
CA ILE A 781 1.36 -30.84 -38.40
C ILE A 781 -0.01 -31.23 -38.93
N THR A 782 -0.83 -31.80 -38.02
CA THR A 782 -2.20 -32.24 -38.33
C THR A 782 -3.23 -31.30 -37.69
N ARG A 783 -4.39 -31.15 -38.33
CA ARG A 783 -5.58 -30.54 -37.73
C ARG A 783 -6.76 -31.46 -37.98
N THR A 784 -7.70 -31.50 -37.06
CA THR A 784 -8.92 -32.31 -37.17
C THR A 784 -10.14 -31.41 -37.43
N GLU A 785 -11.07 -31.92 -38.19
CA GLU A 785 -12.36 -31.32 -38.43
C GLU A 785 -13.45 -32.34 -38.11
N VAL A 786 -14.50 -31.90 -37.39
CA VAL A 786 -15.59 -32.78 -37.01
C VAL A 786 -16.60 -32.84 -38.16
N ILE A 787 -16.86 -34.04 -38.67
CA ILE A 787 -17.91 -34.32 -39.64
C ILE A 787 -19.22 -34.49 -38.89
N LYS A 788 -20.22 -33.65 -39.17
CA LYS A 788 -21.56 -33.76 -38.52
C LYS A 788 -22.21 -35.09 -38.73
N ALA A 789 -22.94 -35.58 -37.74
CA ALA A 789 -23.79 -36.78 -37.86
C ALA A 789 -24.82 -36.63 -39.02
N LEU A 790 -25.04 -37.70 -39.74
CA LEU A 790 -25.97 -37.77 -40.86
C LEU A 790 -27.40 -37.87 -40.33
N GLY A 791 -27.97 -36.77 -39.83
CA GLY A 791 -29.36 -36.72 -39.37
C GLY A 791 -30.34 -36.91 -40.55
N ASN A 792 -31.49 -37.56 -40.31
CA ASN A 792 -32.58 -37.71 -41.27
C ASN A 792 -33.10 -36.33 -41.75
N ASN A 793 -33.01 -36.14 -43.03
CA ASN A 793 -33.62 -35.10 -43.88
C ASN A 793 -34.40 -33.96 -43.24
N THR A 794 -33.79 -32.78 -43.20
CA THR A 794 -34.43 -31.55 -43.65
C THR A 794 -33.36 -30.55 -44.12
N LYS A 795 -33.65 -29.80 -45.16
CA LYS A 795 -32.80 -28.89 -45.94
C LYS A 795 -32.04 -27.87 -45.05
N PRO A 796 -30.80 -27.50 -45.36
CA PRO A 796 -30.04 -26.50 -44.64
C PRO A 796 -30.52 -25.10 -45.05
N ILE A 797 -30.93 -24.32 -44.07
CA ILE A 797 -30.92 -22.86 -44.17
C ILE A 797 -29.61 -22.38 -43.59
N GLY A 798 -28.73 -21.95 -44.45
CA GLY A 798 -27.50 -21.32 -44.05
C GLY A 798 -27.76 -19.98 -43.38
N ASN A 799 -27.16 -19.77 -42.28
CA ASN A 799 -26.83 -18.43 -41.82
C ASN A 799 -25.57 -18.40 -40.96
N SER A 800 -24.45 -18.21 -41.59
CA SER A 800 -23.19 -17.83 -40.97
C SER A 800 -23.20 -16.32 -40.74
N ASN A 801 -23.87 -15.84 -39.69
CA ASN A 801 -23.77 -14.46 -39.27
C ASN A 801 -22.86 -14.34 -38.04
N LYS A 802 -21.55 -14.45 -38.25
CA LYS A 802 -20.64 -13.68 -37.37
C LYS A 802 -20.81 -12.22 -37.75
N PRO A 803 -21.10 -11.32 -36.80
CA PRO A 803 -21.26 -9.91 -37.07
C PRO A 803 -19.94 -9.32 -37.60
N LYS A 804 -19.93 -8.93 -38.86
CA LYS A 804 -18.83 -8.15 -39.48
C LYS A 804 -19.13 -6.67 -39.29
N LEU A 805 -18.20 -5.92 -38.74
CA LEU A 805 -18.27 -4.46 -38.70
C LEU A 805 -17.94 -3.92 -40.09
N LYS A 806 -18.79 -3.08 -40.67
CA LYS A 806 -18.56 -2.42 -41.96
C LYS A 806 -17.83 -1.09 -41.73
N THR A 807 -16.71 -0.86 -42.46
CA THR A 807 -15.99 0.43 -42.41
C THR A 807 -16.94 1.58 -42.76
N GLY A 808 -16.94 2.65 -41.96
CA GLY A 808 -17.87 3.77 -42.10
C GLY A 808 -19.14 3.66 -41.23
N GLU A 809 -19.47 2.48 -40.76
CA GLU A 809 -20.65 2.25 -39.90
C GLU A 809 -20.51 3.00 -38.59
N LYS A 810 -21.61 3.67 -38.14
CA LYS A 810 -21.69 4.31 -36.84
C LYS A 810 -22.47 3.41 -35.88
N ILE A 811 -21.88 3.08 -34.76
CA ILE A 811 -22.47 2.20 -33.75
C ILE A 811 -22.46 2.93 -32.40
N THR A 812 -23.60 2.89 -31.74
CA THR A 812 -23.72 3.41 -30.36
C THR A 812 -23.38 2.29 -29.38
N ASP A 813 -22.43 2.54 -28.51
CA ASP A 813 -22.13 1.65 -27.37
C ASP A 813 -23.29 1.67 -26.38
N LYS A 814 -23.91 0.54 -26.17
CA LYS A 814 -25.11 0.43 -25.31
C LYS A 814 -24.81 0.75 -23.82
N PHE A 815 -23.59 0.58 -23.36
CA PHE A 815 -23.22 0.80 -21.95
C PHE A 815 -22.90 2.26 -21.66
N THR A 816 -22.21 2.95 -22.57
CA THR A 816 -21.75 4.34 -22.34
C THR A 816 -22.57 5.35 -23.13
N GLY A 817 -23.41 4.90 -24.08
CA GLY A 817 -24.13 5.75 -25.01
C GLY A 817 -23.20 6.47 -26.00
N ALA A 818 -21.92 6.25 -26.01
CA ALA A 818 -20.98 6.90 -26.90
C ALA A 818 -21.10 6.33 -28.33
N VAL A 819 -21.00 7.20 -29.31
CA VAL A 819 -21.10 6.81 -30.73
C VAL A 819 -19.69 6.62 -31.29
N TYR A 820 -19.46 5.50 -31.94
CA TYR A 820 -18.21 5.17 -32.62
C TYR A 820 -18.45 4.95 -34.11
N LYS A 821 -17.49 5.34 -34.95
CA LYS A 821 -17.48 5.06 -36.38
C LYS A 821 -16.37 4.04 -36.67
N VAL A 822 -16.70 2.96 -37.33
CA VAL A 822 -15.73 1.93 -37.73
C VAL A 822 -14.76 2.50 -38.77
N THR A 823 -13.47 2.43 -38.50
CA THR A 823 -12.42 2.95 -39.38
C THR A 823 -11.57 1.86 -40.01
N GLY A 824 -11.69 0.62 -39.56
CA GLY A 824 -10.98 -0.55 -40.09
C GLY A 824 -11.42 -1.82 -39.38
N LYS A 825 -10.77 -2.95 -39.63
CA LYS A 825 -11.20 -4.29 -39.19
C LYS A 825 -11.46 -4.37 -37.68
N ASN A 826 -10.63 -3.71 -36.84
CA ASN A 826 -10.76 -3.66 -35.39
C ASN A 826 -10.41 -2.26 -34.83
N THR A 827 -10.65 -1.20 -35.61
CA THR A 827 -10.37 0.17 -35.20
C THR A 827 -11.57 1.07 -35.38
N VAL A 828 -11.74 2.04 -34.46
CA VAL A 828 -12.87 2.96 -34.45
C VAL A 828 -12.45 4.38 -34.14
N GLU A 829 -13.25 5.32 -34.62
CA GLU A 829 -13.21 6.74 -34.31
C GLU A 829 -14.26 7.06 -33.26
N TYR A 830 -13.90 7.75 -32.19
CA TYR A 830 -14.84 8.26 -31.19
C TYR A 830 -15.57 9.48 -31.75
N VAL A 831 -16.87 9.36 -32.02
CA VAL A 831 -17.64 10.39 -32.75
C VAL A 831 -18.34 11.36 -31.82
N LYS A 832 -19.04 10.86 -30.81
CA LYS A 832 -19.90 11.68 -29.95
C LYS A 832 -20.13 10.99 -28.61
N ALA A 833 -20.12 11.76 -27.51
CA ALA A 833 -20.59 11.30 -26.20
C ALA A 833 -22.04 11.68 -25.96
N THR A 834 -22.81 10.80 -25.39
CA THR A 834 -24.16 11.10 -24.89
C THR A 834 -24.20 11.28 -23.37
N SER A 835 -23.15 10.86 -22.67
CA SER A 835 -23.01 11.04 -21.23
C SER A 835 -22.97 12.51 -20.84
N LYS A 836 -23.72 12.89 -19.80
CA LYS A 836 -23.73 14.25 -19.22
C LYS A 836 -22.70 14.46 -18.12
N LYS A 837 -21.79 13.47 -17.86
CA LYS A 837 -20.77 13.54 -16.78
C LYS A 837 -19.75 14.66 -17.04
N ALA A 838 -19.32 15.35 -15.97
CA ALA A 838 -18.35 16.45 -16.05
C ALA A 838 -16.91 15.97 -16.36
N SER A 839 -16.52 14.80 -15.91
CA SER A 839 -15.24 14.15 -16.22
C SER A 839 -15.46 12.97 -17.16
N ARG A 840 -14.68 12.90 -18.25
CA ARG A 840 -14.84 11.85 -19.28
C ARG A 840 -13.51 11.23 -19.64
N THR A 841 -13.47 9.92 -19.68
CA THR A 841 -12.35 9.15 -20.20
C THR A 841 -12.75 8.54 -21.53
N ILE A 842 -12.00 8.84 -22.58
CA ILE A 842 -12.15 8.14 -23.86
C ILE A 842 -11.48 6.79 -23.69
N PRO A 843 -12.19 5.66 -23.85
CA PRO A 843 -11.60 4.34 -23.66
C PRO A 843 -10.54 4.01 -24.73
N SER A 844 -9.55 3.23 -24.38
CA SER A 844 -8.55 2.75 -25.36
C SER A 844 -9.13 1.70 -26.29
N THR A 845 -10.10 0.91 -25.80
CA THR A 845 -10.83 -0.11 -26.57
C THR A 845 -12.33 -0.06 -26.23
N VAL A 846 -13.15 -0.51 -27.17
CA VAL A 846 -14.60 -0.68 -26.99
C VAL A 846 -15.06 -1.97 -27.67
N LYS A 847 -16.05 -2.64 -27.09
CA LYS A 847 -16.65 -3.85 -27.67
C LYS A 847 -17.94 -3.47 -28.43
N LEU A 848 -17.93 -3.54 -29.77
CA LEU A 848 -19.06 -3.21 -30.61
C LEU A 848 -19.55 -4.45 -31.35
N LYS A 849 -20.85 -4.78 -31.23
CA LYS A 849 -21.44 -6.00 -31.79
C LYS A 849 -20.61 -7.28 -31.47
N GLY A 850 -20.07 -7.36 -30.24
CA GLY A 850 -19.23 -8.49 -29.80
C GLY A 850 -17.75 -8.42 -30.21
N ILE A 851 -17.33 -7.48 -31.05
CA ILE A 851 -15.96 -7.33 -31.56
C ILE A 851 -15.22 -6.26 -30.75
N LYS A 852 -14.05 -6.60 -30.20
CA LYS A 852 -13.16 -5.65 -29.50
C LYS A 852 -12.45 -4.76 -30.49
N CYS A 853 -12.72 -3.46 -30.45
CA CYS A 853 -12.17 -2.45 -31.33
C CYS A 853 -11.28 -1.46 -30.57
N GLN A 854 -10.17 -1.09 -31.14
CA GLN A 854 -9.26 -0.06 -30.59
C GLN A 854 -9.75 1.34 -31.01
N VAL A 855 -9.82 2.27 -30.07
CA VAL A 855 -10.16 3.67 -30.36
C VAL A 855 -8.89 4.40 -30.79
N THR A 856 -8.79 4.69 -32.10
CA THR A 856 -7.58 5.27 -32.70
C THR A 856 -7.71 6.72 -33.09
N SER A 857 -8.93 7.27 -33.12
CA SER A 857 -9.17 8.67 -33.45
C SER A 857 -10.37 9.27 -32.71
N ILE A 858 -10.37 10.59 -32.61
CA ILE A 858 -11.46 11.41 -32.12
C ILE A 858 -11.98 12.22 -33.31
N ALA A 859 -13.26 12.16 -33.56
CA ALA A 859 -13.91 12.80 -34.71
C ALA A 859 -13.87 14.33 -34.68
N THR A 860 -14.08 14.92 -35.84
CA THR A 860 -14.34 16.36 -36.01
C THR A 860 -15.54 16.77 -35.16
N LYS A 861 -15.40 17.85 -34.37
CA LYS A 861 -16.45 18.42 -33.51
C LYS A 861 -17.01 17.47 -32.42
N ALA A 862 -16.30 16.39 -32.04
CA ALA A 862 -16.79 15.33 -31.13
C ALA A 862 -17.33 15.86 -29.77
N PHE A 863 -16.72 16.91 -29.22
CA PHE A 863 -17.14 17.60 -27.99
C PHE A 863 -17.39 19.09 -28.17
N LYS A 864 -17.48 19.60 -29.42
CA LYS A 864 -17.60 21.04 -29.68
C LYS A 864 -18.75 21.67 -28.90
N GLY A 865 -18.44 22.69 -28.11
CA GLY A 865 -19.41 23.47 -27.35
C GLY A 865 -20.05 22.75 -26.17
N ASP A 866 -19.53 21.60 -25.75
CA ASP A 866 -20.09 20.86 -24.60
C ASP A 866 -19.94 21.68 -23.31
N PRO A 867 -21.05 22.18 -22.70
CA PRO A 867 -20.99 23.04 -21.52
C PRO A 867 -20.73 22.27 -20.22
N LYS A 868 -20.90 20.95 -20.22
CA LYS A 868 -20.80 20.12 -19.02
C LYS A 868 -19.43 19.51 -18.80
N ILE A 869 -18.60 19.38 -19.83
CA ILE A 869 -17.27 18.77 -19.72
C ILE A 869 -16.31 19.68 -18.97
N LYS A 870 -15.78 19.23 -17.83
CA LYS A 870 -14.76 19.89 -17.01
C LYS A 870 -13.38 19.22 -17.13
N ALA A 871 -13.35 17.91 -17.37
CA ALA A 871 -12.13 17.12 -17.54
C ALA A 871 -12.25 16.06 -18.63
N VAL A 872 -11.13 15.78 -19.35
CA VAL A 872 -11.07 14.70 -20.36
C VAL A 872 -9.73 13.99 -20.34
N VAL A 873 -9.77 12.65 -20.47
CA VAL A 873 -8.59 11.81 -20.65
C VAL A 873 -8.59 11.22 -22.05
N ILE A 874 -7.50 11.45 -22.80
CA ILE A 874 -7.27 10.92 -24.15
C ILE A 874 -6.26 9.78 -24.05
N PRO A 875 -6.63 8.53 -24.38
CA PRO A 875 -5.80 7.35 -24.17
C PRO A 875 -4.58 7.29 -25.11
N SER A 876 -3.63 6.40 -24.80
CA SER A 876 -2.42 6.18 -25.58
C SER A 876 -2.68 5.65 -27.00
N THR A 877 -3.81 5.02 -27.24
CA THR A 877 -4.21 4.45 -28.54
C THR A 877 -4.63 5.49 -29.59
N VAL A 878 -4.96 6.71 -29.17
CA VAL A 878 -5.42 7.76 -30.09
C VAL A 878 -4.26 8.32 -30.92
N ARG A 879 -4.37 8.25 -32.22
CA ARG A 879 -3.39 8.71 -33.20
C ARG A 879 -3.81 9.96 -33.97
N LYS A 880 -5.13 10.33 -33.91
CA LYS A 880 -5.68 11.50 -34.60
C LYS A 880 -6.78 12.17 -33.78
N ILE A 881 -6.77 13.50 -33.78
CA ILE A 881 -7.81 14.34 -33.18
C ILE A 881 -8.39 15.24 -34.30
N GLY A 882 -9.69 15.17 -34.50
CA GLY A 882 -10.37 15.86 -35.58
C GLY A 882 -10.42 17.41 -35.41
N LYS A 883 -10.77 18.10 -36.50
CA LYS A 883 -10.97 19.55 -36.51
C LYS A 883 -12.00 19.97 -35.46
N GLU A 884 -11.71 20.99 -34.65
CA GLU A 884 -12.63 21.52 -33.64
C GLU A 884 -13.13 20.50 -32.59
N ALA A 885 -12.42 19.39 -32.36
CA ALA A 885 -12.90 18.28 -31.52
C ALA A 885 -13.35 18.74 -30.12
N PHE A 886 -12.63 19.66 -29.48
CA PHE A 886 -12.95 20.25 -28.16
C PHE A 886 -13.20 21.77 -28.25
N ALA A 887 -13.47 22.31 -29.41
CA ALA A 887 -13.66 23.74 -29.59
C ALA A 887 -14.87 24.26 -28.81
N LYS A 888 -14.75 25.48 -28.24
CA LYS A 888 -15.80 26.15 -27.44
C LYS A 888 -16.25 25.39 -26.18
N CYS A 889 -15.48 24.43 -25.66
CA CYS A 889 -15.72 23.79 -24.37
C CYS A 889 -15.25 24.71 -23.22
N LYS A 890 -16.01 25.77 -22.92
CA LYS A 890 -15.63 26.86 -22.00
C LYS A 890 -15.33 26.37 -20.56
N ASN A 891 -15.87 25.23 -20.14
CA ASN A 891 -15.71 24.66 -18.81
C ASN A 891 -14.61 23.59 -18.72
N LEU A 892 -13.95 23.24 -19.82
CA LEU A 892 -12.91 22.21 -19.86
C LEU A 892 -11.60 22.72 -19.26
N LYS A 893 -11.40 22.42 -17.95
CA LYS A 893 -10.27 22.90 -17.14
C LYS A 893 -9.09 21.91 -17.08
N LYS A 894 -9.33 20.60 -17.27
CA LYS A 894 -8.31 19.56 -17.12
C LYS A 894 -8.31 18.61 -18.32
N ILE A 895 -7.18 18.50 -19.03
CA ILE A 895 -7.01 17.59 -20.17
C ILE A 895 -5.78 16.73 -19.91
N THR A 896 -5.91 15.41 -19.98
CA THR A 896 -4.78 14.48 -19.90
C THR A 896 -4.62 13.77 -21.24
N ILE A 897 -3.50 14.00 -21.92
CA ILE A 897 -3.14 13.34 -23.18
C ILE A 897 -2.09 12.28 -22.88
N LYS A 898 -2.47 11.00 -23.00
CA LYS A 898 -1.57 9.87 -22.74
C LYS A 898 -0.83 9.40 -24.01
N THR A 899 -1.33 9.74 -25.20
CA THR A 899 -0.73 9.34 -26.47
C THR A 899 0.55 10.12 -26.81
N THR A 900 1.52 9.45 -27.42
CA THR A 900 2.77 10.04 -27.94
C THR A 900 2.75 10.23 -29.45
N TYR A 901 1.66 9.85 -30.15
CA TYR A 901 1.58 9.78 -31.62
C TYR A 901 1.02 11.02 -32.31
N LEU A 902 0.72 12.10 -31.58
CA LEU A 902 0.14 13.31 -32.16
C LEU A 902 1.21 14.19 -32.85
N SER A 903 0.89 14.66 -34.05
CA SER A 903 1.72 15.61 -34.82
C SER A 903 0.83 16.69 -35.45
N SER A 904 1.45 17.70 -36.10
CA SER A 904 0.71 18.77 -36.77
C SER A 904 -0.24 18.26 -37.85
N LYS A 905 0.08 17.17 -38.53
CA LYS A 905 -0.78 16.52 -39.55
C LYS A 905 -1.92 15.68 -38.91
N LYS A 906 -1.78 15.30 -37.63
CA LYS A 906 -2.71 14.39 -36.94
C LYS A 906 -3.68 15.10 -35.97
N VAL A 907 -3.48 16.39 -35.67
CA VAL A 907 -4.41 17.19 -34.88
C VAL A 907 -5.04 18.26 -35.75
N GLY A 908 -6.34 18.22 -35.89
CA GLY A 908 -7.10 19.12 -36.76
C GLY A 908 -7.07 20.58 -36.30
N ALA A 909 -7.32 21.51 -37.23
CA ALA A 909 -7.35 22.94 -36.94
C ALA A 909 -8.36 23.26 -35.82
N ASN A 910 -8.00 24.20 -34.96
CA ASN A 910 -8.87 24.67 -33.87
C ASN A 910 -9.38 23.58 -32.90
N ALA A 911 -8.69 22.42 -32.82
CA ALA A 911 -9.13 21.27 -32.02
C ALA A 911 -9.42 21.65 -30.55
N PHE A 912 -8.67 22.63 -30.00
CA PHE A 912 -8.80 23.08 -28.60
C PHE A 912 -9.13 24.58 -28.48
N LYS A 913 -9.62 25.24 -29.53
CA LYS A 913 -9.93 26.68 -29.52
C LYS A 913 -11.13 26.98 -28.61
N GLY A 914 -10.96 27.86 -27.61
CA GLY A 914 -12.03 28.28 -26.71
C GLY A 914 -12.35 27.28 -25.61
N ILE A 915 -11.41 26.45 -25.18
CA ILE A 915 -11.47 25.75 -23.89
C ILE A 915 -11.26 26.75 -22.75
N HIS A 916 -11.42 26.32 -21.48
CA HIS A 916 -11.29 27.21 -20.33
C HIS A 916 -9.94 27.96 -20.35
N ALA A 917 -9.96 29.26 -20.12
CA ALA A 917 -8.77 30.11 -20.27
C ALA A 917 -7.58 29.71 -19.38
N LYS A 918 -7.86 29.21 -18.17
CA LYS A 918 -6.86 28.67 -17.21
C LYS A 918 -6.82 27.14 -17.21
N ALA A 919 -7.05 26.47 -18.36
CA ALA A 919 -6.99 25.02 -18.42
C ALA A 919 -5.56 24.49 -18.22
N THR A 920 -5.46 23.28 -17.67
CA THR A 920 -4.20 22.53 -17.58
C THR A 920 -4.26 21.32 -18.50
N ILE A 921 -3.24 21.18 -19.37
CA ILE A 921 -3.10 20.03 -20.27
C ILE A 921 -1.88 19.23 -19.84
N LYS A 922 -2.09 18.04 -19.28
CA LYS A 922 -1.01 17.09 -18.92
C LYS A 922 -0.67 16.27 -20.16
N VAL A 923 0.62 16.22 -20.51
CA VAL A 923 1.13 15.49 -21.68
C VAL A 923 2.29 14.58 -21.28
N PRO A 924 2.66 13.55 -22.09
CA PRO A 924 3.81 12.69 -21.81
C PRO A 924 5.11 13.51 -21.69
N LYS A 925 5.90 13.27 -20.65
CA LYS A 925 7.13 14.04 -20.34
C LYS A 925 8.07 14.17 -21.56
N LYS A 926 8.32 13.07 -22.28
CA LYS A 926 9.19 13.03 -23.50
C LYS A 926 8.66 13.88 -24.65
N GLN A 927 7.36 14.20 -24.70
CA GLN A 927 6.72 14.97 -25.78
C GLN A 927 6.35 16.42 -25.39
N LYS A 928 6.69 16.86 -24.19
CA LYS A 928 6.21 18.14 -23.62
C LYS A 928 6.52 19.32 -24.52
N LYS A 929 7.77 19.53 -24.96
CA LYS A 929 8.17 20.65 -25.84
C LYS A 929 7.43 20.58 -27.19
N ALA A 930 7.35 19.40 -27.81
CA ALA A 930 6.67 19.19 -29.10
C ALA A 930 5.16 19.47 -28.99
N TYR A 931 4.51 18.98 -27.92
CA TYR A 931 3.08 19.16 -27.71
C TYR A 931 2.71 20.59 -27.27
N GLN A 932 3.57 21.31 -26.60
CA GLN A 932 3.38 22.73 -26.33
C GLN A 932 3.28 23.54 -27.65
N LYS A 933 4.20 23.32 -28.60
CA LYS A 933 4.19 23.94 -29.93
C LYS A 933 2.94 23.51 -30.74
N LEU A 934 2.66 22.21 -30.75
CA LEU A 934 1.51 21.64 -31.45
C LEU A 934 0.17 22.19 -30.96
N LEU A 935 -0.06 22.17 -29.63
CA LEU A 935 -1.34 22.55 -29.04
C LEU A 935 -1.60 24.07 -29.18
N LYS A 936 -0.57 24.90 -29.06
CA LYS A 936 -0.66 26.35 -29.37
C LYS A 936 -1.12 26.58 -30.81
N ALA A 937 -0.53 25.85 -31.76
CA ALA A 937 -0.92 25.93 -33.18
C ALA A 937 -2.32 25.35 -33.46
N ARG A 938 -2.94 24.64 -32.54
CA ARG A 938 -4.27 24.04 -32.63
C ARG A 938 -5.33 24.70 -31.75
N GLY A 939 -5.09 25.98 -31.37
CA GLY A 939 -6.06 26.87 -30.76
C GLY A 939 -6.09 26.88 -29.25
N VAL A 940 -5.07 26.38 -28.59
CA VAL A 940 -4.88 26.51 -27.13
C VAL A 940 -4.47 27.93 -26.78
N GLY A 941 -5.22 28.59 -25.87
CA GLY A 941 -5.02 29.97 -25.47
C GLY A 941 -3.71 30.21 -24.71
N LYS A 942 -3.22 31.49 -24.72
CA LYS A 942 -1.92 31.86 -24.10
C LYS A 942 -1.84 31.56 -22.59
N LYS A 943 -2.97 31.61 -21.86
CA LYS A 943 -3.05 31.38 -20.39
C LYS A 943 -3.25 29.90 -20.02
N VAL A 944 -3.31 28.97 -20.97
CA VAL A 944 -3.44 27.54 -20.73
C VAL A 944 -2.08 26.93 -20.42
N THR A 945 -1.99 26.17 -19.32
CA THR A 945 -0.75 25.51 -18.91
C THR A 945 -0.63 24.14 -19.53
N VAL A 946 0.50 23.84 -20.20
CA VAL A 946 0.83 22.49 -20.71
C VAL A 946 1.98 21.92 -19.86
N LYS A 947 1.68 20.88 -19.05
CA LYS A 947 2.60 20.24 -18.09
C LYS A 947 3.15 18.94 -18.65
#